data_cb24911b09f61b8b0f286e603baf50f9
#
_entry.id   cb24911b09f61b8b0f286e603baf50f9
#
_cell.length_a   1.000
_cell.length_b   1.000
_cell.length_c   1.000
_cell.angle_alpha   90.00
_cell.angle_beta   90.00
_cell.angle_gamma   90.00
#
_symmetry.space_group_name_H-M   'P 1'
#
loop_
_entity.id
_entity.type
_entity.pdbx_description
1 polymer ?
#
loop_
_entity_poly.entity_id
_entity_poly.type
_entity_poly.pdbx_seq_one_letter_code
_entity_poly.pdbx_strand_id
1 'polypeptide(L)'
;MIRYELSSSETHFCNSQFYNVIVTAHALIMIFFFVMPTLIGGFGNYFIPLLLGAPDMAFPRLNNLSFWMLPWALIMLIMSTYVEGGVGTGWTAYPPLSSILAHSTPGVDLAILSLHMAGTGSLLGSINFLCTTICCRNPAQKRPMKMPLFAWCLAVASFLLLISLPVLAGGLTMLLFDRNFNTSFFDPTGGGDVILYQHIFWFFGHPEVYVLILPAFGMISESFRFFTLKEQIFGQIGMITAICSIGIIGFVVWAHHMYTVGMDVNTRAYFTSATMIIAVPTGIKVFSWCATLMGGKKYFTTSMMFGYGFLFMFTLGGVTGVILANSCIDISLHDTYFVTAHFHYVLSMGAVFGGLNGWYYWFSKISNWKISEGLGKSHFLMFFIGANMTFFPQHFLGLSGMPRRIVEYPYPFEYWHKISSFGALISISSLIFFIWIFYHTAYHKILFTGYFKHKFLVVKLIKNVEEWHKCFLTSNIFFKNVFMIPHFHHIITIQGPSKSLEHTQKRPTPNHTFNEPIFTNINKEKEFKLNDSPKFGQLGFQSMATPQGEAIISFYHFVLMLMVCVLGFVLYWLFKILNTKRMYFNKKFKEDSNLEFFYTLIPIIILTIIGYPSLSLLFLLDNYINPLLTLKVIGHQWYWDYEIGKKSSDQIEFSSYMVPTEELLLGQKRLYEVSQELFLPTGVKIKIGISSADVIHSWTVNALGVKVDAVPGHLNNVSFFIKRCGNYFGMCSEICGSLHAFMPINVKAVNTETFITWSNIMKEEN
;
A
#
# COMPACT_ATOMS: atom_id res chain seq x y z
N MET A 1 5.24 1.82 15.97
CA MET A 1 4.89 3.25 16.07
C MET A 1 3.65 3.57 15.24
N ILE A 2 3.65 3.46 13.90
CA ILE A 2 2.47 3.79 13.03
C ILE A 2 1.16 3.17 13.54
N ARG A 3 1.15 1.85 13.84
CA ARG A 3 -0.08 1.18 14.29
C ARG A 3 -0.47 1.50 15.73
N TYR A 4 0.47 1.92 16.57
CA TYR A 4 0.18 2.42 17.90
C TYR A 4 -0.49 3.79 17.81
N GLU A 5 0.04 4.70 17.02
CA GLU A 5 -0.56 6.03 16.79
C GLU A 5 -1.99 5.91 16.25
N LEU A 6 -2.21 5.07 15.26
CA LEU A 6 -3.52 4.85 14.65
C LEU A 6 -4.44 3.91 15.45
N SER A 7 -4.12 3.57 16.69
CA SER A 7 -4.99 2.70 17.51
C SER A 7 -6.21 3.43 18.08
N SER A 8 -6.17 4.75 18.15
CA SER A 8 -7.31 5.62 18.46
C SER A 8 -7.44 6.72 17.41
N SER A 9 -8.57 7.40 17.41
CA SER A 9 -8.86 8.51 16.48
C SER A 9 -8.11 9.80 16.83
N GLU A 10 -7.57 9.90 18.03
CA GLU A 10 -6.78 11.02 18.52
C GLU A 10 -5.28 10.65 18.59
N THR A 11 -4.41 11.65 18.53
CA THR A 11 -2.96 11.46 18.63
C THR A 11 -2.56 10.95 20.02
N HIS A 12 -1.59 10.03 20.08
CA HIS A 12 -1.04 9.51 21.33
C HIS A 12 0.26 10.20 21.72
N PHE A 13 1.25 10.28 20.80
CA PHE A 13 2.59 10.79 21.10
C PHE A 13 3.26 11.47 19.90
N CYS A 14 2.75 11.29 18.70
CA CYS A 14 3.33 11.87 17.49
C CYS A 14 2.68 13.22 17.19
N ASN A 15 3.50 14.25 17.00
CA ASN A 15 3.02 15.38 16.23
C ASN A 15 2.87 14.96 14.74
N SER A 16 2.07 15.69 13.99
CA SER A 16 1.74 15.35 12.61
C SER A 16 2.97 15.26 11.68
N GLN A 17 3.97 16.13 11.88
CA GLN A 17 5.21 16.09 11.12
C GLN A 17 6.02 14.84 11.44
N PHE A 18 6.18 14.49 12.72
CA PHE A 18 6.91 13.30 13.13
C PHE A 18 6.25 12.01 12.65
N TYR A 19 4.91 11.97 12.63
CA TYR A 19 4.19 10.86 12.04
C TYR A 19 4.54 10.66 10.55
N ASN A 20 4.55 11.74 9.77
CA ASN A 20 4.92 11.70 8.36
C ASN A 20 6.38 11.25 8.17
N VAL A 21 7.30 11.67 9.05
CA VAL A 21 8.69 11.19 9.06
C VAL A 21 8.77 9.69 9.30
N ILE A 22 8.00 9.17 10.27
CA ILE A 22 7.96 7.72 10.57
C ILE A 22 7.43 6.92 9.37
N VAL A 23 6.37 7.40 8.72
CA VAL A 23 5.79 6.74 7.53
C VAL A 23 6.80 6.73 6.38
N THR A 24 7.49 7.84 6.16
CA THR A 24 8.53 7.98 5.13
C THR A 24 9.71 7.04 5.40
N ALA A 25 10.24 7.07 6.62
CA ALA A 25 11.35 6.22 7.03
C ALA A 25 10.99 4.72 6.97
N HIS A 26 9.77 4.34 7.40
CA HIS A 26 9.29 2.96 7.30
C HIS A 26 9.36 2.44 5.86
N ALA A 27 8.82 3.20 4.91
CA ALA A 27 8.80 2.79 3.51
C ALA A 27 10.22 2.66 2.92
N LEU A 28 11.08 3.66 3.12
CA LEU A 28 12.45 3.68 2.61
C LEU A 28 13.30 2.55 3.21
N ILE A 29 13.22 2.34 4.53
CA ILE A 29 13.97 1.28 5.22
C ILE A 29 13.51 -0.10 4.75
N MET A 30 12.21 -0.33 4.68
CA MET A 30 11.69 -1.65 4.30
C MET A 30 12.02 -2.03 2.87
N ILE A 31 11.98 -1.10 1.93
CA ILE A 31 12.29 -1.35 0.52
C ILE A 31 13.81 -1.49 0.32
N PHE A 32 14.57 -0.43 0.58
CA PHE A 32 15.98 -0.32 0.19
C PHE A 32 16.97 -0.95 1.17
N PHE A 33 16.59 -1.11 2.45
CA PHE A 33 17.52 -1.60 3.50
C PHE A 33 17.11 -2.92 4.13
N PHE A 34 15.90 -3.42 3.88
CA PHE A 34 15.46 -4.72 4.37
C PHE A 34 15.16 -5.71 3.26
N VAL A 35 14.15 -5.48 2.41
CA VAL A 35 13.69 -6.47 1.42
C VAL A 35 14.73 -6.68 0.32
N MET A 36 15.19 -5.62 -0.34
CA MET A 36 16.22 -5.74 -1.38
C MET A 36 17.52 -6.36 -0.87
N PRO A 37 18.14 -5.85 0.21
CA PRO A 37 19.37 -6.44 0.72
C PRO A 37 19.21 -7.89 1.15
N THR A 38 18.10 -8.26 1.74
CA THR A 38 17.87 -9.65 2.16
C THR A 38 17.69 -10.59 0.98
N LEU A 39 16.77 -10.25 0.05
CA LEU A 39 16.37 -11.16 -1.03
C LEU A 39 17.40 -11.19 -2.16
N ILE A 40 17.91 -10.05 -2.58
CA ILE A 40 18.88 -9.93 -3.67
C ILE A 40 20.30 -10.01 -3.13
N GLY A 41 20.63 -9.15 -2.18
CA GLY A 41 21.97 -9.07 -1.58
C GLY A 41 22.37 -10.34 -0.85
N GLY A 42 21.54 -10.83 0.07
CA GLY A 42 21.80 -12.03 0.86
C GLY A 42 21.63 -13.32 0.07
N PHE A 43 20.38 -13.66 -0.25
CA PHE A 43 20.09 -14.92 -0.95
C PHE A 43 20.69 -14.96 -2.36
N GLY A 44 20.68 -13.85 -3.08
CA GLY A 44 21.22 -13.79 -4.43
C GLY A 44 22.73 -14.08 -4.49
N ASN A 45 23.53 -13.33 -3.73
CA ASN A 45 24.99 -13.50 -3.74
C ASN A 45 25.44 -14.86 -3.21
N TYR A 46 24.67 -15.45 -2.28
CA TYR A 46 24.99 -16.77 -1.76
C TYR A 46 24.63 -17.90 -2.74
N PHE A 47 23.42 -17.84 -3.34
CA PHE A 47 22.91 -18.97 -4.12
C PHE A 47 23.24 -18.92 -5.61
N ILE A 48 23.42 -17.75 -6.22
CA ILE A 48 23.70 -17.68 -7.66
C ILE A 48 24.96 -18.46 -8.05
N PRO A 49 26.12 -18.29 -7.40
CA PRO A 49 27.29 -19.10 -7.71
C PRO A 49 27.04 -20.59 -7.53
N LEU A 50 26.42 -20.99 -6.42
CA LEU A 50 26.13 -22.39 -6.12
C LEU A 50 25.18 -23.04 -7.12
N LEU A 51 24.10 -22.35 -7.49
CA LEU A 51 23.10 -22.87 -8.43
C LEU A 51 23.60 -22.92 -9.86
N LEU A 52 24.49 -22.02 -10.25
CA LEU A 52 25.10 -22.00 -11.58
C LEU A 52 26.39 -22.86 -11.69
N GLY A 53 26.93 -23.33 -10.56
CA GLY A 53 28.18 -24.06 -10.50
C GLY A 53 29.36 -23.16 -10.80
N ALA A 54 29.26 -21.87 -10.51
CA ALA A 54 30.36 -20.91 -10.62
C ALA A 54 31.20 -20.91 -9.33
N PRO A 55 32.52 -20.67 -9.41
CA PRO A 55 33.36 -20.61 -8.22
C PRO A 55 33.07 -19.38 -7.34
N ASP A 56 32.72 -18.28 -7.95
CA ASP A 56 32.34 -17.00 -7.28
C ASP A 56 31.50 -16.15 -8.24
N MET A 57 31.04 -14.98 -7.77
CA MET A 57 30.45 -13.96 -8.62
C MET A 57 31.49 -13.44 -9.64
N ALA A 58 31.03 -12.90 -10.78
CA ALA A 58 31.91 -12.42 -11.84
C ALA A 58 32.90 -11.33 -11.38
N PHE A 59 32.43 -10.44 -10.48
CA PHE A 59 33.19 -9.30 -9.97
C PHE A 59 33.19 -9.26 -8.45
N PRO A 60 34.05 -10.03 -7.75
CA PRO A 60 34.00 -10.14 -6.28
C PRO A 60 34.29 -8.81 -5.55
N ARG A 61 35.21 -7.99 -6.08
CA ARG A 61 35.53 -6.68 -5.50
C ARG A 61 34.37 -5.68 -5.64
N LEU A 62 33.69 -5.72 -6.78
CA LEU A 62 32.51 -4.91 -7.03
C LEU A 62 31.37 -5.31 -6.08
N ASN A 63 31.24 -6.60 -5.81
CA ASN A 63 30.28 -7.14 -4.87
C ASN A 63 30.53 -6.61 -3.44
N ASN A 64 31.78 -6.60 -3.00
CA ASN A 64 32.15 -6.05 -1.70
C ASN A 64 31.87 -4.53 -1.60
N LEU A 65 32.20 -3.76 -2.65
CA LEU A 65 31.90 -2.34 -2.71
C LEU A 65 30.38 -2.08 -2.60
N SER A 66 29.57 -2.82 -3.37
CA SER A 66 28.11 -2.75 -3.34
C SER A 66 27.55 -2.95 -1.93
N PHE A 67 28.08 -3.93 -1.18
CA PHE A 67 27.68 -4.15 0.21
C PHE A 67 28.03 -2.96 1.12
N TRP A 68 29.27 -2.45 1.05
CA TRP A 68 29.72 -1.39 1.95
C TRP A 68 29.07 -0.03 1.70
N MET A 69 28.43 0.17 0.56
CA MET A 69 27.62 1.37 0.32
C MET A 69 26.33 1.38 1.16
N LEU A 70 25.74 0.22 1.46
CA LEU A 70 24.46 0.15 2.19
C LEU A 70 24.52 0.66 3.63
N PRO A 71 25.52 0.29 4.48
CA PRO A 71 25.60 0.84 5.84
C PRO A 71 25.70 2.36 5.87
N TRP A 72 26.50 2.96 4.98
CA TRP A 72 26.64 4.42 4.89
C TRP A 72 25.35 5.09 4.42
N ALA A 73 24.68 4.51 3.42
CA ALA A 73 23.38 4.97 2.98
C ALA A 73 22.34 4.92 4.11
N LEU A 74 22.32 3.84 4.90
CA LEU A 74 21.41 3.71 6.05
C LEU A 74 21.71 4.75 7.13
N ILE A 75 22.98 5.01 7.43
CA ILE A 75 23.37 6.06 8.39
C ILE A 75 22.86 7.43 7.94
N MET A 76 23.04 7.79 6.64
CA MET A 76 22.51 9.04 6.10
C MET A 76 21.00 9.11 6.21
N LEU A 77 20.26 8.04 5.94
CA LEU A 77 18.81 7.99 6.09
C LEU A 77 18.38 8.18 7.55
N ILE A 78 19.05 7.53 8.48
CA ILE A 78 18.79 7.70 9.91
C ILE A 78 19.08 9.15 10.32
N MET A 79 20.22 9.71 9.91
CA MET A 79 20.53 11.10 10.18
C MET A 79 19.49 12.07 9.63
N SER A 80 18.92 11.79 8.45
CA SER A 80 17.87 12.63 7.87
C SER A 80 16.61 12.72 8.73
N THR A 81 16.33 11.72 9.56
CA THR A 81 15.18 11.73 10.48
C THR A 81 15.41 12.55 11.75
N TYR A 82 16.68 12.81 12.12
CA TYR A 82 17.07 13.60 13.29
C TYR A 82 17.35 15.06 12.96
N VAL A 83 17.56 15.40 11.71
CA VAL A 83 17.69 16.79 11.30
C VAL A 83 16.36 17.50 11.52
N GLU A 84 16.42 18.75 11.96
CA GLU A 84 15.26 19.57 12.34
C GLU A 84 14.08 19.44 11.36
N GLY A 85 12.93 19.04 11.89
CA GLY A 85 11.71 18.76 11.11
C GLY A 85 11.69 17.39 10.41
N GLY A 86 12.84 16.73 10.19
CA GLY A 86 12.93 15.45 9.48
C GLY A 86 12.35 15.48 8.05
N VAL A 87 12.18 14.31 7.43
CA VAL A 87 11.65 14.16 6.08
C VAL A 87 10.20 13.68 6.14
N GLY A 88 9.25 14.60 6.08
CA GLY A 88 7.80 14.30 6.12
C GLY A 88 7.11 14.31 4.75
N THR A 89 7.80 13.87 3.68
CA THR A 89 7.33 13.96 2.29
C THR A 89 6.62 12.72 1.77
N GLY A 90 6.62 11.61 2.54
CA GLY A 90 6.39 10.29 1.98
C GLY A 90 7.62 9.77 1.21
N TRP A 91 7.67 8.47 0.93
CA TRP A 91 8.82 7.84 0.24
C TRP A 91 8.97 8.27 -1.22
N THR A 92 7.91 8.79 -1.81
CA THR A 92 7.88 9.31 -3.19
C THR A 92 8.56 10.67 -3.33
N ALA A 93 8.70 11.41 -2.23
CA ALA A 93 9.35 12.74 -2.17
C ALA A 93 8.89 13.71 -3.26
N TYR A 94 7.57 13.87 -3.44
CA TYR A 94 7.01 14.74 -4.48
C TYR A 94 7.33 16.21 -4.25
N PRO A 95 7.89 16.94 -5.24
CA PRO A 95 7.89 18.39 -5.24
C PRO A 95 6.45 18.93 -5.49
N PRO A 96 6.08 20.11 -5.00
CA PRO A 96 6.88 21.08 -4.22
C PRO A 96 7.03 20.75 -2.74
N LEU A 97 6.33 19.73 -2.18
CA LEU A 97 6.44 19.41 -0.74
C LEU A 97 7.89 19.07 -0.33
N SER A 98 8.63 18.35 -1.18
CA SER A 98 10.04 18.04 -0.97
C SER A 98 11.02 19.19 -1.33
N SER A 99 10.52 20.29 -1.89
CA SER A 99 11.32 21.45 -2.26
C SER A 99 11.75 22.29 -1.04
N ILE A 100 12.66 23.23 -1.24
CA ILE A 100 13.26 24.04 -0.17
C ILE A 100 12.21 24.89 0.58
N LEU A 101 11.12 25.28 -0.06
CA LEU A 101 10.08 26.11 0.55
C LEU A 101 9.30 25.35 1.64
N ALA A 102 8.94 24.08 1.40
CA ALA A 102 8.16 23.28 2.35
C ALA A 102 9.05 22.47 3.32
N HIS A 103 10.24 22.07 2.87
CA HIS A 103 11.26 21.37 3.66
C HIS A 103 12.61 22.08 3.52
N SER A 104 12.80 23.17 4.27
CA SER A 104 13.96 24.05 4.19
C SER A 104 15.25 23.45 4.77
N THR A 105 15.15 22.40 5.58
CA THR A 105 16.30 21.77 6.26
C THR A 105 17.01 20.75 5.36
N PRO A 106 18.28 20.40 5.62
CA PRO A 106 19.04 19.44 4.82
C PRO A 106 18.59 17.99 4.97
N GLY A 107 17.50 17.69 5.70
CA GLY A 107 16.98 16.34 5.88
C GLY A 107 16.65 15.66 4.56
N VAL A 108 15.95 16.35 3.65
CA VAL A 108 15.62 15.81 2.32
C VAL A 108 16.87 15.56 1.49
N ASP A 109 17.87 16.44 1.56
CA ASP A 109 19.14 16.27 0.84
C ASP A 109 19.89 15.02 1.31
N LEU A 110 19.94 14.78 2.63
CA LEU A 110 20.51 13.56 3.20
C LEU A 110 19.78 12.30 2.77
N ALA A 111 18.44 12.34 2.69
CA ALA A 111 17.64 11.22 2.19
C ALA A 111 17.91 10.96 0.69
N ILE A 112 18.03 12.00 -0.12
CA ILE A 112 18.40 11.90 -1.54
C ILE A 112 19.79 11.27 -1.68
N LEU A 113 20.80 11.73 -0.94
CA LEU A 113 22.16 11.18 -0.96
C LEU A 113 22.18 9.71 -0.49
N SER A 114 21.37 9.36 0.51
CA SER A 114 21.18 7.98 0.95
C SER A 114 20.66 7.12 -0.20
N LEU A 115 19.62 7.56 -0.91
CA LEU A 115 19.05 6.84 -2.04
C LEU A 115 20.04 6.73 -3.21
N HIS A 116 20.84 7.75 -3.49
CA HIS A 116 21.90 7.68 -4.49
C HIS A 116 22.94 6.61 -4.15
N MET A 117 23.39 6.56 -2.88
CA MET A 117 24.35 5.52 -2.46
C MET A 117 23.74 4.12 -2.51
N ALA A 118 22.52 3.92 -1.99
CA ALA A 118 21.83 2.63 -2.04
C ALA A 118 21.56 2.19 -3.50
N GLY A 119 21.14 3.12 -4.36
CA GLY A 119 20.90 2.88 -5.77
C GLY A 119 22.19 2.51 -6.52
N THR A 120 23.28 3.23 -6.28
CA THR A 120 24.59 2.90 -6.86
C THR A 120 25.03 1.50 -6.43
N GLY A 121 24.94 1.16 -5.16
CA GLY A 121 25.24 -0.20 -4.67
C GLY A 121 24.40 -1.27 -5.37
N SER A 122 23.10 -1.03 -5.54
CA SER A 122 22.19 -1.95 -6.24
C SER A 122 22.51 -2.07 -7.73
N LEU A 123 22.93 -0.97 -8.39
CA LEU A 123 23.36 -0.98 -9.79
C LEU A 123 24.62 -1.83 -9.99
N LEU A 124 25.61 -1.67 -9.13
CA LEU A 124 26.85 -2.46 -9.14
C LEU A 124 26.55 -3.95 -8.93
N GLY A 125 25.68 -4.27 -7.98
CA GLY A 125 25.20 -5.63 -7.74
C GLY A 125 24.47 -6.22 -8.96
N SER A 126 23.65 -5.43 -9.65
CA SER A 126 22.90 -5.86 -10.83
C SER A 126 23.81 -6.20 -12.01
N ILE A 127 24.84 -5.40 -12.26
CA ILE A 127 25.88 -5.70 -13.26
C ILE A 127 26.53 -7.05 -12.92
N ASN A 128 26.89 -7.25 -11.67
CA ASN A 128 27.53 -8.48 -11.21
C ASN A 128 26.64 -9.71 -11.39
N PHE A 129 25.35 -9.63 -11.03
CA PHE A 129 24.39 -10.72 -11.22
C PHE A 129 24.18 -11.06 -12.70
N LEU A 130 24.04 -10.07 -13.57
CA LEU A 130 23.86 -10.30 -15.00
C LEU A 130 25.10 -10.95 -15.62
N CYS A 131 26.30 -10.41 -15.35
CA CYS A 131 27.53 -11.00 -15.85
C CYS A 131 27.73 -12.43 -15.34
N THR A 132 27.47 -12.70 -14.08
CA THR A 132 27.58 -14.05 -13.50
C THR A 132 26.60 -15.02 -14.15
N THR A 133 25.35 -14.62 -14.32
CA THR A 133 24.31 -15.49 -14.92
C THR A 133 24.53 -15.74 -16.42
N ILE A 134 25.13 -14.81 -17.14
CA ILE A 134 25.39 -14.96 -18.58
C ILE A 134 26.70 -15.71 -18.83
N CYS A 135 27.80 -15.33 -18.15
CA CYS A 135 29.15 -15.77 -18.50
C CYS A 135 29.69 -16.94 -17.65
N CYS A 136 29.26 -17.06 -16.37
CA CYS A 136 29.90 -17.98 -15.42
C CYS A 136 29.13 -19.30 -15.22
N ARG A 137 28.24 -19.67 -16.15
CA ARG A 137 27.46 -20.90 -16.04
C ARG A 137 28.31 -22.16 -16.30
N ASN A 138 28.00 -23.22 -15.53
CA ASN A 138 28.58 -24.55 -15.79
C ASN A 138 28.22 -25.02 -17.21
N PRO A 139 29.15 -25.74 -17.92
CA PRO A 139 28.88 -26.33 -19.22
C PRO A 139 27.60 -27.14 -19.33
N ALA A 140 27.19 -27.84 -18.28
CA ALA A 140 25.91 -28.56 -18.22
C ALA A 140 24.68 -27.65 -18.30
N GLN A 141 24.82 -26.37 -17.96
CA GLN A 141 23.78 -25.33 -17.99
C GLN A 141 23.97 -24.31 -19.13
N LYS A 142 24.77 -24.64 -20.15
CA LYS A 142 24.97 -23.74 -21.31
C LYS A 142 23.67 -23.29 -21.96
N ARG A 143 22.66 -24.18 -22.01
CA ARG A 143 21.30 -23.79 -22.49
C ARG A 143 20.60 -22.99 -21.43
N PRO A 144 20.20 -21.72 -21.70
CA PRO A 144 19.53 -20.85 -20.71
C PRO A 144 18.28 -21.49 -20.06
N MET A 145 17.50 -22.26 -20.83
CA MET A 145 16.30 -22.95 -20.34
C MET A 145 16.55 -24.01 -19.25
N LYS A 146 17.82 -24.43 -19.04
CA LYS A 146 18.19 -25.34 -17.95
C LYS A 146 18.62 -24.61 -16.68
N MET A 147 18.68 -23.29 -16.69
CA MET A 147 19.01 -22.49 -15.53
C MET A 147 17.88 -22.54 -14.51
N PRO A 148 18.18 -22.63 -13.21
CA PRO A 148 17.17 -22.60 -12.15
C PRO A 148 16.31 -21.34 -12.20
N LEU A 149 15.02 -21.47 -11.84
CA LEU A 149 14.09 -20.31 -11.87
C LEU A 149 14.49 -19.17 -10.94
N PHE A 150 15.12 -19.48 -9.80
CA PHE A 150 15.65 -18.44 -8.92
C PHE A 150 16.71 -17.57 -9.63
N ALA A 151 17.59 -18.20 -10.42
CA ALA A 151 18.59 -17.48 -11.21
C ALA A 151 17.94 -16.61 -12.31
N TRP A 152 16.90 -17.10 -12.98
CA TRP A 152 16.09 -16.31 -13.91
C TRP A 152 15.42 -15.12 -13.25
N CYS A 153 14.81 -15.32 -12.08
CA CYS A 153 14.17 -14.24 -11.34
C CYS A 153 15.15 -13.12 -10.97
N LEU A 154 16.36 -13.49 -10.51
CA LEU A 154 17.41 -12.52 -10.19
C LEU A 154 17.99 -11.84 -11.43
N ALA A 155 18.14 -12.57 -12.52
CA ALA A 155 18.62 -11.97 -13.78
C ALA A 155 17.64 -10.92 -14.30
N VAL A 156 16.34 -11.21 -14.31
CA VAL A 156 15.31 -10.23 -14.73
C VAL A 156 15.21 -9.08 -13.73
N ALA A 157 15.26 -9.33 -12.43
CA ALA A 157 15.28 -8.26 -11.41
C ALA A 157 16.49 -7.34 -11.60
N SER A 158 17.68 -7.90 -11.87
CA SER A 158 18.89 -7.13 -12.16
C SER A 158 18.77 -6.31 -13.44
N PHE A 159 18.13 -6.85 -14.48
CA PHE A 159 17.85 -6.12 -15.72
C PHE A 159 16.90 -4.93 -15.46
N LEU A 160 15.86 -5.12 -14.64
CA LEU A 160 14.95 -4.04 -14.25
C LEU A 160 15.68 -2.91 -13.52
N LEU A 161 16.52 -3.25 -12.55
CA LEU A 161 17.32 -2.27 -11.80
C LEU A 161 18.30 -1.51 -12.70
N LEU A 162 18.95 -2.19 -13.63
CA LEU A 162 19.92 -1.57 -14.52
C LEU A 162 19.33 -0.45 -15.38
N ILE A 163 18.07 -0.59 -15.79
CA ILE A 163 17.37 0.41 -16.60
C ILE A 163 16.70 1.47 -15.75
N SER A 164 16.06 1.09 -14.64
CA SER A 164 15.19 1.99 -13.87
C SER A 164 15.95 2.89 -12.89
N LEU A 165 17.01 2.39 -12.24
CA LEU A 165 17.78 3.16 -11.25
C LEU A 165 18.45 4.43 -11.80
N PRO A 166 19.04 4.44 -13.01
CA PRO A 166 19.57 5.69 -13.56
C PRO A 166 18.51 6.77 -13.77
N VAL A 167 17.27 6.38 -14.09
CA VAL A 167 16.15 7.32 -14.24
C VAL A 167 15.75 7.92 -12.88
N LEU A 168 15.67 7.10 -11.84
CA LEU A 168 15.46 7.59 -10.46
C LEU A 168 16.58 8.55 -10.04
N ALA A 169 17.83 8.15 -10.26
CA ALA A 169 18.99 8.98 -9.91
C ALA A 169 18.94 10.35 -10.63
N GLY A 170 18.52 10.36 -11.91
CA GLY A 170 18.27 11.58 -12.66
C GLY A 170 17.23 12.48 -12.00
N GLY A 171 16.05 11.95 -11.69
CA GLY A 171 14.97 12.70 -11.03
C GLY A 171 15.37 13.25 -9.66
N LEU A 172 16.02 12.43 -8.82
CA LEU A 172 16.52 12.86 -7.51
C LEU A 172 17.64 13.91 -7.63
N THR A 173 18.50 13.81 -8.64
CA THR A 173 19.52 14.83 -8.91
C THR A 173 18.88 16.15 -9.33
N MET A 174 17.87 16.12 -10.21
CA MET A 174 17.12 17.31 -10.59
C MET A 174 16.46 17.96 -9.37
N LEU A 175 15.86 17.19 -8.47
CA LEU A 175 15.30 17.69 -7.22
C LEU A 175 16.38 18.30 -6.30
N LEU A 176 17.54 17.65 -6.18
CA LEU A 176 18.67 18.17 -5.40
C LEU A 176 19.16 19.53 -5.95
N PHE A 177 19.17 19.69 -7.28
CA PHE A 177 19.53 20.95 -7.94
C PHE A 177 18.47 22.04 -7.71
N ASP A 178 17.18 21.72 -7.80
CA ASP A 178 16.11 22.66 -7.48
C ASP A 178 16.18 23.14 -6.03
N ARG A 179 16.58 22.28 -5.09
CA ARG A 179 16.74 22.62 -3.69
C ARG A 179 17.96 23.50 -3.39
N ASN A 180 19.09 23.27 -4.06
CA ASN A 180 20.39 23.83 -3.65
C ASN A 180 20.98 24.83 -4.66
N PHE A 181 20.58 24.79 -5.92
CA PHE A 181 21.17 25.59 -7.01
C PHE A 181 20.15 26.49 -7.73
N ASN A 182 18.94 26.63 -7.19
CA ASN A 182 17.86 27.46 -7.74
C ASN A 182 17.51 27.12 -9.20
N THR A 183 17.65 25.86 -9.61
CA THR A 183 17.06 25.37 -10.85
C THR A 183 15.55 25.21 -10.68
N SER A 184 14.81 25.14 -11.76
CA SER A 184 13.35 25.06 -11.77
C SER A 184 12.80 23.89 -12.60
N PHE A 185 13.42 22.71 -12.47
CA PHE A 185 12.92 21.52 -13.18
C PHE A 185 11.48 21.18 -12.79
N PHE A 186 11.14 21.35 -11.51
CA PHE A 186 9.85 20.98 -10.92
C PHE A 186 9.11 22.18 -10.31
N ASP A 187 9.60 23.39 -10.51
CA ASP A 187 8.95 24.63 -10.06
C ASP A 187 8.18 25.27 -11.22
N PRO A 188 6.81 25.32 -11.15
CA PRO A 188 6.01 25.94 -12.18
C PRO A 188 6.28 27.44 -12.39
N THR A 189 6.69 28.15 -11.34
CA THR A 189 7.00 29.60 -11.43
C THR A 189 8.19 29.87 -12.32
N GLY A 190 9.15 28.97 -12.36
CA GLY A 190 10.31 29.01 -13.24
C GLY A 190 10.13 28.30 -14.59
N GLY A 191 8.93 27.81 -14.88
CA GLY A 191 8.62 27.09 -16.14
C GLY A 191 8.80 25.58 -16.06
N GLY A 192 9.04 25.01 -14.87
CA GLY A 192 9.10 23.58 -14.63
C GLY A 192 7.72 22.92 -14.48
N ASP A 193 7.72 21.59 -14.32
CA ASP A 193 6.51 20.81 -14.17
C ASP A 193 6.62 19.78 -13.05
N VAL A 194 5.71 19.87 -12.10
CA VAL A 194 5.59 18.93 -10.95
C VAL A 194 5.25 17.51 -11.42
N ILE A 195 4.42 17.37 -12.46
CA ILE A 195 4.01 16.07 -13.00
C ILE A 195 5.20 15.34 -13.64
N LEU A 196 6.17 16.07 -14.19
CA LEU A 196 7.39 15.49 -14.76
C LEU A 196 8.14 14.66 -13.71
N TYR A 197 8.27 15.16 -12.45
CA TYR A 197 8.89 14.39 -11.39
C TYR A 197 8.16 13.06 -11.13
N GLN A 198 6.83 13.09 -11.08
CA GLN A 198 6.04 11.89 -10.87
C GLN A 198 6.26 10.84 -11.96
N HIS A 199 6.32 11.24 -13.22
CA HIS A 199 6.65 10.34 -14.33
C HIS A 199 8.02 9.70 -14.18
N ILE A 200 9.05 10.50 -13.89
CA ILE A 200 10.43 10.01 -13.69
C ILE A 200 10.48 9.05 -12.49
N PHE A 201 9.86 9.42 -11.37
CA PHE A 201 9.84 8.60 -10.17
C PHE A 201 9.14 7.26 -10.41
N TRP A 202 7.96 7.26 -11.02
CA TRP A 202 7.16 6.05 -11.21
C TRP A 202 7.68 5.14 -12.34
N PHE A 203 8.40 5.69 -13.32
CA PHE A 203 9.15 4.87 -14.28
C PHE A 203 10.18 3.97 -13.58
N PHE A 204 10.74 4.40 -12.47
CA PHE A 204 11.50 3.54 -11.56
C PHE A 204 10.57 2.75 -10.63
N GLY A 205 9.61 3.41 -10.00
CA GLY A 205 8.85 2.87 -8.86
C GLY A 205 8.06 1.60 -9.19
N HIS A 206 7.50 1.49 -10.39
CA HIS A 206 6.78 0.27 -10.77
C HIS A 206 7.72 -0.92 -11.05
N PRO A 207 8.78 -0.81 -11.87
CA PRO A 207 9.78 -1.89 -11.96
C PRO A 207 10.37 -2.30 -10.62
N GLU A 208 10.56 -1.39 -9.68
CA GLU A 208 11.06 -1.68 -8.34
C GLU A 208 10.19 -2.67 -7.59
N VAL A 209 8.85 -2.57 -7.65
CA VAL A 209 7.97 -3.53 -6.97
C VAL A 209 8.10 -4.93 -7.55
N TYR A 210 8.40 -5.07 -8.85
CA TYR A 210 8.72 -6.36 -9.44
C TYR A 210 10.11 -6.86 -9.05
N VAL A 211 11.08 -5.98 -8.89
CA VAL A 211 12.40 -6.32 -8.34
C VAL A 211 12.27 -6.93 -6.95
N LEU A 212 11.37 -6.40 -6.11
CA LEU A 212 11.13 -6.89 -4.76
C LEU A 212 10.48 -8.29 -4.75
N ILE A 213 9.56 -8.58 -5.66
CA ILE A 213 8.79 -9.83 -5.63
C ILE A 213 9.45 -10.98 -6.42
N LEU A 214 10.17 -10.71 -7.50
CA LEU A 214 10.74 -11.74 -8.35
C LEU A 214 11.66 -12.74 -7.61
N PRO A 215 12.57 -12.31 -6.70
CA PRO A 215 13.38 -13.26 -5.94
C PRO A 215 12.52 -14.21 -5.09
N ALA A 216 11.45 -13.71 -4.46
CA ALA A 216 10.50 -14.54 -3.72
C ALA A 216 9.81 -15.58 -4.62
N PHE A 217 9.43 -15.21 -5.84
CA PHE A 217 8.89 -16.15 -6.84
C PHE A 217 9.85 -17.29 -7.15
N GLY A 218 11.14 -16.97 -7.25
CA GLY A 218 12.19 -17.97 -7.44
C GLY A 218 12.30 -18.93 -6.25
N MET A 219 12.29 -18.40 -5.03
CA MET A 219 12.36 -19.18 -3.79
C MET A 219 11.18 -20.14 -3.65
N ILE A 220 9.96 -19.66 -3.86
CA ILE A 220 8.74 -20.49 -3.85
C ILE A 220 8.85 -21.63 -4.87
N SER A 221 9.32 -21.32 -6.08
CA SER A 221 9.45 -22.31 -7.13
C SER A 221 10.42 -23.43 -6.74
N GLU A 222 11.59 -23.09 -6.20
CA GLU A 222 12.60 -24.07 -5.77
C GLU A 222 12.10 -24.90 -4.57
N SER A 223 11.47 -24.28 -3.57
CA SER A 223 10.95 -25.02 -2.41
C SER A 223 9.81 -25.97 -2.81
N PHE A 224 8.87 -25.52 -3.65
CA PHE A 224 7.78 -26.39 -4.13
C PHE A 224 8.32 -27.58 -4.93
N ARG A 225 9.25 -27.36 -5.86
CA ARG A 225 9.90 -28.44 -6.61
C ARG A 225 10.54 -29.47 -5.68
N PHE A 226 11.28 -29.01 -4.67
CA PHE A 226 12.00 -29.87 -3.74
C PHE A 226 11.05 -30.72 -2.88
N PHE A 227 10.11 -30.05 -2.18
CA PHE A 227 9.22 -30.77 -1.24
C PHE A 227 8.17 -31.63 -1.94
N THR A 228 7.77 -31.31 -3.17
CA THR A 228 6.88 -32.19 -3.95
C THR A 228 7.61 -33.36 -4.57
N LEU A 229 8.96 -33.42 -4.45
CA LEU A 229 9.82 -34.43 -5.07
C LEU A 229 9.68 -34.53 -6.58
N LYS A 230 9.33 -33.43 -7.25
CA LYS A 230 9.29 -33.38 -8.72
C LYS A 230 10.68 -33.08 -9.30
N GLU A 231 10.94 -33.62 -10.47
CA GLU A 231 12.21 -33.39 -11.18
C GLU A 231 12.34 -31.95 -11.63
N GLN A 232 11.22 -31.37 -12.09
CA GLN A 232 11.12 -29.98 -12.56
C GLN A 232 9.81 -29.37 -12.05
N ILE A 233 9.76 -28.04 -12.01
CA ILE A 233 8.50 -27.32 -11.79
C ILE A 233 7.59 -27.52 -13.01
N PHE A 234 6.27 -27.50 -12.82
CA PHE A 234 5.32 -27.59 -13.90
C PHE A 234 5.41 -26.36 -14.81
N GLY A 235 5.45 -26.58 -16.13
CA GLY A 235 5.48 -25.52 -17.12
C GLY A 235 6.73 -24.63 -17.04
N GLN A 236 7.94 -25.21 -16.90
CA GLN A 236 9.16 -24.43 -16.68
C GLN A 236 9.38 -23.36 -17.76
N ILE A 237 9.11 -23.67 -19.04
CA ILE A 237 9.25 -22.70 -20.14
C ILE A 237 8.25 -21.56 -19.96
N GLY A 238 6.98 -21.90 -19.70
CA GLY A 238 5.92 -20.91 -19.39
C GLY A 238 6.26 -20.04 -18.19
N MET A 239 6.89 -20.60 -17.15
CA MET A 239 7.35 -19.84 -15.99
C MET A 239 8.48 -18.85 -16.33
N ILE A 240 9.43 -19.24 -17.18
CA ILE A 240 10.53 -18.36 -17.65
C ILE A 240 9.95 -17.24 -18.52
N THR A 241 9.10 -17.56 -19.48
CA THR A 241 8.49 -16.55 -20.35
C THR A 241 7.61 -15.58 -19.55
N ALA A 242 6.90 -16.06 -18.54
CA ALA A 242 6.13 -15.21 -17.63
C ALA A 242 7.01 -14.23 -16.84
N ILE A 243 8.16 -14.68 -16.32
CA ILE A 243 9.12 -13.81 -15.62
C ILE A 243 9.63 -12.71 -16.55
N CYS A 244 10.04 -13.09 -17.78
CA CYS A 244 10.53 -12.13 -18.77
C CYS A 244 9.42 -11.14 -19.20
N SER A 245 8.18 -11.63 -19.41
CA SER A 245 7.03 -10.79 -19.76
C SER A 245 6.70 -9.77 -18.67
N ILE A 246 6.70 -10.18 -17.40
CA ILE A 246 6.51 -9.27 -16.25
C ILE A 246 7.58 -8.17 -16.28
N GLY A 247 8.84 -8.54 -16.54
CA GLY A 247 9.92 -7.57 -16.61
C GLY A 247 9.74 -6.55 -17.74
N ILE A 248 9.41 -7.00 -18.95
CA ILE A 248 9.23 -6.11 -20.11
C ILE A 248 8.00 -5.21 -19.93
N ILE A 249 6.84 -5.80 -19.62
CA ILE A 249 5.58 -5.05 -19.45
C ILE A 249 5.70 -4.08 -18.27
N GLY A 250 6.47 -4.40 -17.24
CA GLY A 250 6.70 -3.55 -16.08
C GLY A 250 7.23 -2.15 -16.40
N PHE A 251 7.87 -1.94 -17.57
CA PHE A 251 8.33 -0.61 -18.01
C PHE A 251 7.28 0.25 -18.73
N VAL A 252 6.13 -0.29 -19.08
CA VAL A 252 5.13 0.41 -19.90
C VAL A 252 3.81 0.68 -19.16
N VAL A 253 3.81 0.58 -17.82
CA VAL A 253 2.60 0.66 -16.99
C VAL A 253 2.69 1.67 -15.84
N TRP A 254 3.80 2.37 -15.66
CA TRP A 254 4.10 3.19 -14.47
C TRP A 254 3.06 4.25 -14.13
N ALA A 255 2.36 4.81 -15.11
CA ALA A 255 1.45 5.92 -14.85
C ALA A 255 0.08 5.50 -14.30
N HIS A 256 -0.14 4.19 -14.00
CA HIS A 256 -1.29 3.79 -13.19
C HIS A 256 -1.17 4.29 -11.72
N HIS A 257 -0.01 4.75 -11.28
CA HIS A 257 0.16 5.47 -10.02
C HIS A 257 -0.25 6.94 -10.07
N MET A 258 -0.72 7.43 -11.23
CA MET A 258 -0.95 8.84 -11.52
C MET A 258 -2.33 9.11 -12.15
N TYR A 259 -3.34 8.27 -11.90
CA TYR A 259 -4.65 8.41 -12.53
C TYR A 259 -5.42 9.67 -12.11
N THR A 260 -5.09 10.28 -10.96
CA THR A 260 -5.77 11.47 -10.40
C THR A 260 -5.09 12.79 -10.72
N VAL A 261 -3.89 12.78 -11.32
CA VAL A 261 -3.08 14.00 -11.57
C VAL A 261 -3.57 14.88 -12.72
N GLY A 262 -4.54 14.41 -13.51
CA GLY A 262 -5.10 15.14 -14.66
C GLY A 262 -4.53 14.74 -16.01
N MET A 263 -4.02 13.52 -16.18
CA MET A 263 -3.60 12.98 -17.47
C MET A 263 -4.76 12.90 -18.46
N ASP A 264 -4.44 13.02 -19.76
CA ASP A 264 -5.40 12.83 -20.84
C ASP A 264 -6.12 11.48 -20.77
N VAL A 265 -7.39 11.44 -21.18
CA VAL A 265 -8.23 10.24 -21.13
C VAL A 265 -7.65 9.09 -21.95
N ASN A 266 -7.05 9.35 -23.10
CA ASN A 266 -6.42 8.32 -23.93
C ASN A 266 -5.19 7.73 -23.24
N THR A 267 -4.41 8.56 -22.54
CA THR A 267 -3.27 8.11 -21.72
C THR A 267 -3.74 7.22 -20.59
N ARG A 268 -4.79 7.60 -19.86
CA ARG A 268 -5.39 6.77 -18.82
C ARG A 268 -5.95 5.45 -19.37
N ALA A 269 -6.57 5.46 -20.54
CA ALA A 269 -7.05 4.25 -21.24
C ALA A 269 -5.91 3.31 -21.61
N TYR A 270 -4.82 3.85 -22.15
CA TYR A 270 -3.61 3.07 -22.43
C TYR A 270 -3.05 2.40 -21.19
N PHE A 271 -2.80 3.17 -20.11
CA PHE A 271 -2.20 2.61 -18.88
C PHE A 271 -3.14 1.64 -18.16
N THR A 272 -4.45 1.84 -18.21
CA THR A 272 -5.45 0.88 -17.73
C THR A 272 -5.32 -0.45 -18.46
N SER A 273 -5.30 -0.42 -19.78
CA SER A 273 -5.22 -1.63 -20.61
C SER A 273 -3.89 -2.35 -20.44
N ALA A 274 -2.77 -1.63 -20.49
CA ALA A 274 -1.43 -2.19 -20.33
C ALA A 274 -1.23 -2.81 -18.93
N THR A 275 -1.75 -2.18 -17.89
CA THR A 275 -1.65 -2.68 -16.51
C THR A 275 -2.43 -3.98 -16.32
N MET A 276 -3.63 -4.08 -16.89
CA MET A 276 -4.43 -5.31 -16.80
C MET A 276 -3.71 -6.50 -17.46
N ILE A 277 -2.96 -6.29 -18.54
CA ILE A 277 -2.23 -7.37 -19.23
C ILE A 277 -1.23 -8.09 -18.33
N ILE A 278 -0.64 -7.41 -17.32
CA ILE A 278 0.30 -8.03 -16.36
C ILE A 278 -0.35 -9.18 -15.56
N ALA A 279 -1.67 -9.18 -15.40
CA ALA A 279 -2.36 -10.25 -14.69
C ALA A 279 -2.20 -11.62 -15.38
N VAL A 280 -2.00 -11.67 -16.69
CA VAL A 280 -1.84 -12.92 -17.44
C VAL A 280 -0.55 -13.66 -17.07
N PRO A 281 0.65 -13.09 -17.24
CA PRO A 281 1.88 -13.79 -16.86
C PRO A 281 1.95 -14.09 -15.36
N THR A 282 1.38 -13.25 -14.50
CA THR A 282 1.29 -13.51 -13.07
C THR A 282 0.35 -14.69 -12.78
N GLY A 283 -0.78 -14.78 -13.48
CA GLY A 283 -1.71 -15.92 -13.41
C GLY A 283 -1.07 -17.24 -13.86
N ILE A 284 -0.28 -17.23 -14.94
CA ILE A 284 0.48 -18.39 -15.40
C ILE A 284 1.36 -18.93 -14.27
N LYS A 285 2.02 -18.05 -13.51
CA LYS A 285 2.87 -18.47 -12.38
C LYS A 285 2.06 -19.10 -11.26
N VAL A 286 0.95 -18.48 -10.84
CA VAL A 286 0.08 -19.00 -9.77
C VAL A 286 -0.45 -20.39 -10.13
N PHE A 287 -0.98 -20.56 -11.35
CA PHE A 287 -1.51 -21.85 -11.80
C PHE A 287 -0.42 -22.90 -11.97
N SER A 288 0.77 -22.54 -12.44
CA SER A 288 1.93 -23.44 -12.53
C SER A 288 2.41 -23.90 -11.14
N TRP A 289 2.34 -23.04 -10.11
CA TRP A 289 2.61 -23.46 -8.73
C TRP A 289 1.57 -24.44 -8.21
N CYS A 290 0.28 -24.19 -8.47
CA CYS A 290 -0.79 -25.15 -8.13
C CYS A 290 -0.59 -26.50 -8.84
N ALA A 291 -0.25 -26.50 -10.14
CA ALA A 291 0.04 -27.70 -10.91
C ALA A 291 1.32 -28.42 -10.44
N THR A 292 2.31 -27.68 -9.95
CA THR A 292 3.51 -28.28 -9.34
C THR A 292 3.16 -29.02 -8.04
N LEU A 293 2.29 -28.47 -7.22
CA LEU A 293 1.81 -29.10 -5.99
C LEU A 293 0.92 -30.31 -6.28
N MET A 294 0.22 -30.31 -7.42
CA MET A 294 -0.65 -31.41 -7.85
C MET A 294 0.17 -32.66 -8.22
N GLY A 295 -0.20 -33.82 -7.70
CA GLY A 295 0.52 -35.08 -7.94
C GLY A 295 1.89 -35.18 -7.26
N GLY A 296 2.28 -34.20 -6.45
CA GLY A 296 3.50 -34.22 -5.64
C GLY A 296 3.30 -34.84 -4.27
N LYS A 297 4.39 -35.19 -3.58
CA LYS A 297 4.32 -35.51 -2.16
C LYS A 297 3.92 -34.27 -1.36
N LYS A 298 3.16 -34.49 -0.29
CA LYS A 298 2.67 -33.42 0.58
C LYS A 298 3.44 -33.43 1.86
N TYR A 299 4.15 -32.36 2.09
CA TYR A 299 4.83 -32.11 3.35
C TYR A 299 4.28 -30.84 3.98
N PHE A 300 3.97 -30.93 5.26
CA PHE A 300 3.59 -29.77 6.07
C PHE A 300 4.79 -29.31 6.92
N THR A 301 5.91 -29.07 6.24
CA THR A 301 7.06 -28.41 6.86
C THR A 301 6.80 -26.92 7.00
N THR A 302 7.52 -26.27 7.90
CA THR A 302 7.41 -24.81 8.11
C THR A 302 7.61 -24.05 6.81
N SER A 303 8.61 -24.41 6.00
CA SER A 303 8.84 -23.80 4.68
C SER A 303 7.61 -23.92 3.78
N MET A 304 7.03 -25.14 3.67
CA MET A 304 5.85 -25.33 2.83
C MET A 304 4.62 -24.57 3.33
N MET A 305 4.44 -24.40 4.64
CA MET A 305 3.34 -23.60 5.19
C MET A 305 3.48 -22.12 4.77
N PHE A 306 4.70 -21.56 4.83
CA PHE A 306 4.95 -20.22 4.27
C PHE A 306 4.70 -20.16 2.76
N GLY A 307 5.02 -21.21 2.02
CA GLY A 307 4.73 -21.31 0.59
C GLY A 307 3.22 -21.34 0.29
N TYR A 308 2.44 -22.10 1.03
CA TYR A 308 0.97 -22.11 0.89
C TYR A 308 0.35 -20.77 1.30
N GLY A 309 0.84 -20.18 2.39
CA GLY A 309 0.44 -18.84 2.82
C GLY A 309 0.77 -17.78 1.77
N PHE A 310 1.95 -17.83 1.18
CA PHE A 310 2.33 -16.98 0.05
C PHE A 310 1.34 -17.11 -1.12
N LEU A 311 1.06 -18.32 -1.57
CA LEU A 311 0.19 -18.56 -2.70
C LEU A 311 -1.21 -17.98 -2.48
N PHE A 312 -1.77 -18.15 -1.29
CA PHE A 312 -3.07 -17.59 -0.92
C PHE A 312 -3.04 -16.05 -0.90
N MET A 313 -2.13 -15.47 -0.11
CA MET A 313 -2.13 -14.04 0.15
C MET A 313 -1.64 -13.22 -1.05
N PHE A 314 -0.67 -13.75 -1.81
CA PHE A 314 -0.24 -13.11 -3.04
C PHE A 314 -1.37 -13.11 -4.10
N THR A 315 -2.17 -14.18 -4.20
CA THR A 315 -3.33 -14.20 -5.09
C THR A 315 -4.36 -13.16 -4.66
N LEU A 316 -4.66 -13.04 -3.36
CA LEU A 316 -5.56 -12.00 -2.84
C LEU A 316 -5.04 -10.60 -3.17
N GLY A 317 -3.75 -10.33 -2.94
CA GLY A 317 -3.11 -9.07 -3.31
C GLY A 317 -3.14 -8.79 -4.82
N GLY A 318 -2.94 -9.81 -5.65
CA GLY A 318 -2.99 -9.68 -7.10
C GLY A 318 -4.37 -9.34 -7.66
N VAL A 319 -5.43 -9.95 -7.12
CA VAL A 319 -6.82 -9.64 -7.57
C VAL A 319 -7.24 -8.22 -7.14
N THR A 320 -6.80 -7.73 -5.98
CA THR A 320 -7.02 -6.32 -5.60
C THR A 320 -6.24 -5.36 -6.51
N GLY A 321 -5.08 -5.77 -7.03
CA GLY A 321 -4.33 -5.02 -8.03
C GLY A 321 -5.07 -4.87 -9.35
N VAL A 322 -5.82 -5.90 -9.81
CA VAL A 322 -6.67 -5.79 -11.01
C VAL A 322 -7.81 -4.80 -10.80
N ILE A 323 -8.36 -4.69 -9.59
CA ILE A 323 -9.35 -3.66 -9.25
C ILE A 323 -8.74 -2.26 -9.40
N LEU A 324 -7.55 -2.03 -8.82
CA LEU A 324 -6.84 -0.74 -8.87
C LEU A 324 -6.29 -0.41 -10.27
N ALA A 325 -6.07 -1.41 -11.14
CA ALA A 325 -5.62 -1.19 -12.51
C ALA A 325 -6.64 -0.40 -13.35
N ASN A 326 -7.91 -0.41 -12.98
CA ASN A 326 -8.99 0.29 -13.66
C ASN A 326 -9.06 1.75 -13.20
N SER A 327 -8.67 2.70 -14.05
CA SER A 327 -8.56 4.12 -13.68
C SER A 327 -9.87 4.72 -13.16
N CYS A 328 -11.01 4.31 -13.69
CA CYS A 328 -12.31 4.80 -13.22
C CYS A 328 -12.64 4.32 -11.78
N ILE A 329 -12.23 3.12 -11.38
CA ILE A 329 -12.39 2.65 -9.99
C ILE A 329 -11.36 3.33 -9.09
N ASP A 330 -10.14 3.52 -9.59
CA ASP A 330 -9.04 4.13 -8.84
C ASP A 330 -9.33 5.59 -8.44
N ILE A 331 -10.22 6.32 -9.14
CA ILE A 331 -10.74 7.62 -8.69
C ILE A 331 -11.24 7.54 -7.24
N SER A 332 -11.97 6.49 -6.88
CA SER A 332 -12.48 6.34 -5.51
C SER A 332 -11.47 5.72 -4.54
N LEU A 333 -10.48 4.98 -5.03
CA LEU A 333 -9.56 4.19 -4.21
C LEU A 333 -8.14 4.75 -4.12
N HIS A 334 -7.73 5.65 -5.05
CA HIS A 334 -6.40 6.26 -5.05
C HIS A 334 -6.11 6.95 -3.71
N ASP A 335 -4.90 6.80 -3.21
CA ASP A 335 -4.45 7.34 -1.92
C ASP A 335 -5.39 7.08 -0.73
N THR A 336 -6.05 5.91 -0.74
CA THR A 336 -6.82 5.40 0.39
C THR A 336 -6.11 4.18 1.02
N TYR A 337 -6.61 3.74 2.16
CA TYR A 337 -6.14 2.52 2.84
C TYR A 337 -6.36 1.24 2.03
N PHE A 338 -7.19 1.25 0.98
CA PHE A 338 -7.30 0.11 0.04
C PHE A 338 -5.99 -0.15 -0.69
N VAL A 339 -5.32 0.93 -1.14
CA VAL A 339 -3.98 0.83 -1.77
C VAL A 339 -2.97 0.30 -0.77
N THR A 340 -3.01 0.77 0.50
CA THR A 340 -2.15 0.28 1.58
C THR A 340 -2.34 -1.21 1.83
N ALA A 341 -3.58 -1.68 1.87
CA ALA A 341 -3.88 -3.10 1.98
C ALA A 341 -3.32 -3.90 0.79
N HIS A 342 -3.56 -3.43 -0.44
CA HIS A 342 -3.07 -4.07 -1.65
C HIS A 342 -1.54 -4.29 -1.63
N PHE A 343 -0.76 -3.22 -1.47
CA PHE A 343 0.68 -3.38 -1.56
C PHE A 343 1.29 -4.14 -0.37
N HIS A 344 0.67 -4.13 0.82
CA HIS A 344 1.14 -4.98 1.91
C HIS A 344 0.82 -6.46 1.67
N TYR A 345 -0.29 -6.81 0.99
CA TYR A 345 -0.56 -8.20 0.61
C TYR A 345 0.48 -8.73 -0.38
N VAL A 346 0.92 -7.92 -1.35
CA VAL A 346 1.93 -8.37 -2.32
C VAL A 346 3.37 -8.26 -1.80
N LEU A 347 3.70 -7.29 -0.92
CA LEU A 347 5.05 -7.11 -0.39
C LEU A 347 5.25 -7.80 0.95
N SER A 348 4.51 -7.41 2.00
CA SER A 348 4.70 -7.97 3.34
C SER A 348 4.27 -9.44 3.42
N MET A 349 3.20 -9.83 2.74
CA MET A 349 2.71 -11.21 2.70
C MET A 349 3.10 -11.96 1.42
N GLY A 350 3.57 -11.27 0.40
CA GLY A 350 4.20 -11.85 -0.78
C GLY A 350 5.71 -11.99 -0.59
N ALA A 351 6.47 -10.90 -0.76
CA ALA A 351 7.92 -10.94 -0.74
C ALA A 351 8.49 -11.49 0.58
N VAL A 352 7.97 -11.05 1.73
CA VAL A 352 8.47 -11.50 3.05
C VAL A 352 8.11 -12.96 3.32
N PHE A 353 6.88 -13.43 3.01
CA PHE A 353 6.53 -14.85 3.13
C PHE A 353 7.36 -15.73 2.19
N GLY A 354 7.61 -15.27 0.97
CA GLY A 354 8.53 -15.93 0.05
C GLY A 354 9.96 -15.99 0.58
N GLY A 355 10.44 -14.91 1.19
CA GLY A 355 11.74 -14.84 1.86
C GLY A 355 11.82 -15.81 3.07
N LEU A 356 10.79 -15.87 3.91
CA LEU A 356 10.71 -16.81 5.03
C LEU A 356 10.58 -18.27 4.55
N ASN A 357 9.82 -18.52 3.47
CA ASN A 357 9.81 -19.83 2.83
C ASN A 357 11.24 -20.27 2.43
N GLY A 358 11.98 -19.39 1.75
CA GLY A 358 13.36 -19.62 1.38
C GLY A 358 14.27 -19.80 2.59
N TRP A 359 14.11 -18.94 3.61
CA TRP A 359 14.90 -19.05 4.84
C TRP A 359 14.75 -20.42 5.50
N TYR A 360 13.53 -20.87 5.82
CA TYR A 360 13.30 -22.19 6.43
C TYR A 360 13.73 -23.34 5.53
N TYR A 361 13.68 -23.17 4.21
CA TYR A 361 14.14 -24.18 3.24
C TYR A 361 15.67 -24.34 3.24
N TRP A 362 16.41 -23.22 3.24
CA TRP A 362 17.86 -23.25 3.07
C TRP A 362 18.64 -23.21 4.38
N PHE A 363 18.08 -22.70 5.46
CA PHE A 363 18.79 -22.54 6.72
C PHE A 363 19.48 -23.82 7.20
N SER A 364 18.77 -24.94 7.20
CA SER A 364 19.35 -26.24 7.62
C SER A 364 20.46 -26.73 6.71
N LYS A 365 20.43 -26.36 5.44
CA LYS A 365 21.47 -26.71 4.43
C LYS A 365 22.71 -25.84 4.57
N ILE A 366 22.55 -24.57 4.91
CA ILE A 366 23.65 -23.61 5.10
C ILE A 366 24.34 -23.85 6.43
N SER A 367 23.58 -23.93 7.52
CA SER A 367 24.10 -23.99 8.90
C SER A 367 24.39 -25.41 9.38
N ASN A 368 23.84 -26.42 8.70
CA ASN A 368 23.75 -27.80 9.20
C ASN A 368 23.05 -27.93 10.55
N TRP A 369 22.17 -26.94 10.89
CA TRP A 369 21.36 -26.94 12.10
C TRP A 369 19.91 -27.25 11.75
N LYS A 370 19.25 -28.00 12.62
CA LYS A 370 17.84 -28.38 12.42
C LYS A 370 16.94 -27.51 13.30
N ILE A 371 16.14 -26.67 12.70
CA ILE A 371 15.09 -25.92 13.40
C ILE A 371 13.96 -26.87 13.77
N SER A 372 13.37 -26.68 14.96
CA SER A 372 12.17 -27.42 15.38
C SER A 372 10.99 -27.07 14.49
N GLU A 373 10.41 -28.07 13.82
CA GLU A 373 9.23 -27.88 12.96
C GLU A 373 8.01 -27.39 13.76
N GLY A 374 7.88 -27.78 15.03
CA GLY A 374 6.80 -27.29 15.90
C GLY A 374 6.89 -25.78 16.12
N LEU A 375 8.08 -25.30 16.49
CA LEU A 375 8.32 -23.87 16.70
C LEU A 375 8.14 -23.06 15.39
N GLY A 376 8.68 -23.57 14.27
CA GLY A 376 8.52 -22.91 12.99
C GLY A 376 7.05 -22.80 12.54
N LYS A 377 6.24 -23.85 12.74
CA LYS A 377 4.79 -23.81 12.44
C LYS A 377 4.04 -22.83 13.34
N SER A 378 4.40 -22.75 14.62
CA SER A 378 3.85 -21.74 15.53
C SER A 378 4.17 -20.32 15.08
N HIS A 379 5.42 -20.07 14.65
CA HIS A 379 5.83 -18.79 14.06
C HIS A 379 4.98 -18.45 12.80
N PHE A 380 4.83 -19.41 11.88
CA PHE A 380 3.98 -19.23 10.71
C PHE A 380 2.56 -18.83 11.11
N LEU A 381 1.94 -19.58 12.04
CA LEU A 381 0.55 -19.33 12.43
C LEU A 381 0.37 -17.95 13.06
N MET A 382 1.26 -17.57 13.97
CA MET A 382 1.24 -16.24 14.59
C MET A 382 1.39 -15.13 13.54
N PHE A 383 2.37 -15.27 12.64
CA PHE A 383 2.60 -14.24 11.63
C PHE A 383 1.46 -14.19 10.59
N PHE A 384 0.93 -15.33 10.16
CA PHE A 384 -0.20 -15.41 9.24
C PHE A 384 -1.45 -14.73 9.81
N ILE A 385 -1.81 -15.04 11.06
CA ILE A 385 -2.97 -14.41 11.72
C ILE A 385 -2.72 -12.91 11.91
N GLY A 386 -1.57 -12.54 12.48
CA GLY A 386 -1.25 -11.14 12.75
C GLY A 386 -1.24 -10.28 11.50
N ALA A 387 -0.62 -10.74 10.41
CA ALA A 387 -0.57 -10.00 9.16
C ALA A 387 -1.97 -9.82 8.51
N ASN A 388 -2.80 -10.88 8.49
CA ASN A 388 -4.16 -10.77 7.98
C ASN A 388 -5.03 -9.83 8.83
N MET A 389 -4.95 -9.91 10.16
CA MET A 389 -5.66 -8.98 11.05
C MET A 389 -5.19 -7.54 10.88
N THR A 390 -3.92 -7.32 10.52
CA THR A 390 -3.38 -5.98 10.29
C THR A 390 -3.90 -5.39 8.98
N PHE A 391 -3.83 -6.14 7.88
CA PHE A 391 -3.98 -5.56 6.55
C PHE A 391 -5.34 -5.83 5.89
N PHE A 392 -6.06 -6.89 6.26
CA PHE A 392 -7.36 -7.16 5.67
C PHE A 392 -8.40 -6.08 5.98
N PRO A 393 -8.52 -5.57 7.24
CA PRO A 393 -9.45 -4.48 7.58
C PRO A 393 -9.16 -3.18 6.83
N GLN A 394 -7.93 -2.96 6.37
CA GLN A 394 -7.56 -1.76 5.64
C GLN A 394 -8.24 -1.66 4.27
N HIS A 395 -8.71 -2.77 3.67
CA HIS A 395 -9.57 -2.72 2.49
C HIS A 395 -10.90 -2.01 2.80
N PHE A 396 -11.49 -2.28 3.95
CA PHE A 396 -12.75 -1.67 4.37
C PHE A 396 -12.57 -0.18 4.69
N LEU A 397 -11.45 0.20 5.32
CA LEU A 397 -11.10 1.60 5.53
C LEU A 397 -10.99 2.36 4.21
N GLY A 398 -10.33 1.78 3.21
CA GLY A 398 -10.18 2.40 1.89
C GLY A 398 -11.51 2.50 1.14
N LEU A 399 -12.35 1.46 1.16
CA LEU A 399 -13.68 1.48 0.55
C LEU A 399 -14.60 2.52 1.19
N SER A 400 -14.49 2.73 2.49
CA SER A 400 -15.24 3.80 3.18
C SER A 400 -14.64 5.20 2.99
N GLY A 401 -13.48 5.31 2.32
CA GLY A 401 -12.90 6.56 1.86
C GLY A 401 -11.85 7.16 2.79
N MET A 402 -11.22 6.38 3.67
CA MET A 402 -10.16 6.88 4.53
C MET A 402 -8.87 7.15 3.73
N PRO A 403 -8.34 8.39 3.72
CA PRO A 403 -7.07 8.71 3.07
C PRO A 403 -5.86 8.06 3.77
N ARG A 404 -4.77 7.89 3.03
CA ARG A 404 -3.46 7.49 3.57
C ARG A 404 -2.75 8.67 4.24
N ARG A 405 -1.71 8.36 5.05
CA ARG A 405 -0.75 9.36 5.58
C ARG A 405 -1.37 10.44 6.45
N ILE A 406 -2.48 10.15 7.10
CA ILE A 406 -3.11 11.02 8.10
C ILE A 406 -2.85 10.46 9.50
N VAL A 407 -2.52 11.33 10.44
CA VAL A 407 -2.23 10.98 11.85
C VAL A 407 -3.50 10.84 12.66
N GLU A 408 -4.46 11.72 12.44
CA GLU A 408 -5.79 11.72 13.05
C GLU A 408 -6.87 11.44 12.01
N TYR A 409 -7.94 10.81 12.43
CA TYR A 409 -9.02 10.43 11.53
C TYR A 409 -10.38 10.51 12.22
N PRO A 410 -11.49 10.69 11.47
CA PRO A 410 -12.84 10.68 12.02
C PRO A 410 -13.19 9.37 12.72
N TYR A 411 -13.92 9.46 13.83
CA TYR A 411 -14.29 8.33 14.70
C TYR A 411 -14.85 7.08 13.98
N PRO A 412 -15.65 7.16 12.91
CA PRO A 412 -16.15 5.97 12.22
C PRO A 412 -15.10 4.97 11.74
N PHE A 413 -13.87 5.40 11.52
CA PHE A 413 -12.77 4.54 11.07
C PHE A 413 -12.08 3.76 12.21
N GLU A 414 -12.33 4.12 13.46
CA GLU A 414 -11.63 3.59 14.63
C GLU A 414 -11.77 2.07 14.79
N TYR A 415 -12.95 1.52 14.49
CA TYR A 415 -13.21 0.08 14.62
C TYR A 415 -12.18 -0.78 13.87
N TRP A 416 -11.99 -0.49 12.60
CA TRP A 416 -11.06 -1.25 11.77
C TRP A 416 -9.61 -0.97 12.12
N HIS A 417 -9.29 0.23 12.59
CA HIS A 417 -7.95 0.56 13.08
C HIS A 417 -7.58 -0.19 14.35
N LYS A 418 -8.50 -0.37 15.29
CA LYS A 418 -8.29 -1.17 16.51
C LYS A 418 -7.95 -2.63 16.16
N ILE A 419 -8.71 -3.26 15.28
CA ILE A 419 -8.43 -4.62 14.81
C ILE A 419 -7.07 -4.71 14.13
N SER A 420 -6.77 -3.76 13.26
CA SER A 420 -5.51 -3.67 12.54
C SER A 420 -4.31 -3.51 13.49
N SER A 421 -4.44 -2.69 14.53
CA SER A 421 -3.38 -2.47 15.53
C SER A 421 -3.16 -3.69 16.43
N PHE A 422 -4.22 -4.41 16.80
CA PHE A 422 -4.11 -5.68 17.52
C PHE A 422 -3.41 -6.75 16.67
N GLY A 423 -3.72 -6.83 15.37
CA GLY A 423 -3.00 -7.71 14.42
C GLY A 423 -1.51 -7.38 14.33
N ALA A 424 -1.14 -6.10 14.33
CA ALA A 424 0.25 -5.67 14.32
C ALA A 424 1.00 -6.09 15.59
N LEU A 425 0.35 -6.06 16.75
CA LEU A 425 0.94 -6.55 17.99
C LEU A 425 1.25 -8.06 17.92
N ILE A 426 0.35 -8.86 17.33
CA ILE A 426 0.60 -10.30 17.10
C ILE A 426 1.78 -10.48 16.14
N SER A 427 1.87 -9.66 15.07
CA SER A 427 2.96 -9.73 14.09
C SER A 427 4.32 -9.39 14.70
N ILE A 428 4.39 -8.37 15.56
CA ILE A 428 5.63 -8.04 16.31
C ILE A 428 6.02 -9.19 17.25
N SER A 429 5.05 -9.75 17.97
CA SER A 429 5.29 -10.92 18.85
C SER A 429 5.82 -12.10 18.04
N SER A 430 5.31 -12.32 16.83
CA SER A 430 5.80 -13.34 15.90
C SER A 430 7.26 -13.09 15.49
N LEU A 431 7.66 -11.85 15.22
CA LEU A 431 9.05 -11.49 14.89
C LEU A 431 9.99 -11.76 16.08
N ILE A 432 9.60 -11.36 17.29
CA ILE A 432 10.37 -11.65 18.52
C ILE A 432 10.51 -13.16 18.70
N PHE A 433 9.42 -13.91 18.48
CA PHE A 433 9.43 -15.38 18.55
C PHE A 433 10.35 -15.99 17.48
N PHE A 434 10.39 -15.43 16.27
CA PHE A 434 11.31 -15.85 15.22
C PHE A 434 12.79 -15.69 15.64
N ILE A 435 13.16 -14.55 16.22
CA ILE A 435 14.51 -14.31 16.75
C ILE A 435 14.83 -15.32 17.86
N TRP A 436 13.86 -15.58 18.75
CA TRP A 436 14.01 -16.56 19.83
C TRP A 436 14.22 -17.98 19.28
N ILE A 437 13.55 -18.38 18.18
CA ILE A 437 13.77 -19.69 17.54
C ILE A 437 15.24 -19.90 17.17
N PHE A 438 15.91 -18.85 16.65
CA PHE A 438 17.34 -18.94 16.33
C PHE A 438 18.19 -19.11 17.57
N TYR A 439 17.97 -18.31 18.57
CA TYR A 439 18.67 -18.42 19.84
C TYR A 439 18.50 -19.82 20.44
N HIS A 440 17.28 -20.31 20.49
CA HIS A 440 16.96 -21.66 20.97
C HIS A 440 17.67 -22.75 20.15
N THR A 441 17.68 -22.64 18.83
CA THR A 441 18.33 -23.60 17.94
C THR A 441 19.85 -23.60 18.13
N ALA A 442 20.46 -22.42 18.26
CA ALA A 442 21.89 -22.26 18.53
C ALA A 442 22.27 -22.84 19.92
N TYR A 443 21.47 -22.52 20.93
CA TYR A 443 21.67 -22.99 22.31
C TYR A 443 21.66 -24.52 22.39
N HIS A 444 20.66 -25.19 21.82
CA HIS A 444 20.60 -26.64 21.80
C HIS A 444 21.78 -27.28 21.08
N LYS A 445 22.27 -26.68 20.00
CA LYS A 445 23.47 -27.20 19.33
C LYS A 445 24.73 -26.99 20.14
N ILE A 446 24.89 -25.85 20.82
CA ILE A 446 26.03 -25.64 21.73
C ILE A 446 26.01 -26.64 22.86
N LEU A 447 24.87 -26.96 23.46
CA LEU A 447 24.75 -28.00 24.46
C LEU A 447 25.14 -29.38 23.91
N PHE A 448 24.69 -29.75 22.71
CA PHE A 448 25.04 -31.03 22.09
C PHE A 448 26.53 -31.16 21.73
N THR A 449 27.14 -30.08 21.26
CA THR A 449 28.58 -30.06 20.91
C THR A 449 29.48 -29.82 22.11
N GLY A 450 29.01 -29.06 23.10
CA GLY A 450 29.74 -28.75 24.33
C GLY A 450 29.83 -29.95 25.31
N TYR A 451 28.85 -30.88 25.27
CA TYR A 451 28.87 -32.07 26.07
C TYR A 451 30.10 -33.00 25.80
N PHE A 452 30.69 -32.82 24.60
CA PHE A 452 31.88 -33.59 24.18
C PHE A 452 33.22 -32.87 24.40
N LYS A 453 33.27 -31.57 24.70
CA LYS A 453 34.55 -30.84 24.73
C LYS A 453 34.92 -30.07 26.01
N HIS A 454 34.02 -29.52 26.82
CA HIS A 454 34.42 -28.79 28.04
C HIS A 454 33.32 -28.70 29.12
N LYS A 455 33.50 -29.46 30.19
CA LYS A 455 32.65 -29.49 31.39
C LYS A 455 32.66 -28.20 32.25
N PHE A 456 33.48 -27.19 31.98
CA PHE A 456 33.76 -26.12 32.95
C PHE A 456 33.28 -24.72 32.58
N LEU A 457 33.09 -24.40 31.32
CA LEU A 457 32.65 -23.04 30.91
C LEU A 457 31.12 -22.89 30.81
N VAL A 458 30.42 -23.98 30.66
CA VAL A 458 28.97 -24.03 30.40
C VAL A 458 28.15 -23.77 31.68
N VAL A 459 28.66 -24.11 32.86
CA VAL A 459 27.90 -23.97 34.12
C VAL A 459 27.65 -22.52 34.53
N LYS A 460 28.52 -21.57 34.16
CA LYS A 460 28.33 -20.15 34.47
C LYS A 460 27.40 -19.43 33.52
N LEU A 461 27.33 -19.85 32.24
CA LEU A 461 26.35 -19.38 31.26
C LEU A 461 24.96 -19.97 31.51
N ILE A 462 24.87 -21.22 31.96
CA ILE A 462 23.61 -21.92 32.25
C ILE A 462 22.83 -21.21 33.35
N LYS A 463 23.49 -20.74 34.45
CA LYS A 463 22.78 -20.02 35.51
C LYS A 463 22.08 -18.74 35.04
N ASN A 464 22.73 -17.96 34.19
CA ASN A 464 22.11 -16.76 33.66
C ASN A 464 20.99 -17.06 32.67
N VAL A 465 21.04 -18.18 31.95
CA VAL A 465 20.01 -18.59 30.97
C VAL A 465 18.83 -19.28 31.65
N GLU A 466 19.03 -20.00 32.78
CA GLU A 466 17.92 -20.55 33.60
C GLU A 466 17.08 -19.42 34.20
N GLU A 467 17.68 -18.31 34.60
CA GLU A 467 16.92 -17.13 35.06
C GLU A 467 16.08 -16.52 33.94
N TRP A 468 16.62 -16.40 32.72
CA TRP A 468 15.86 -15.97 31.52
C TRP A 468 14.79 -17.00 31.13
N HIS A 469 15.06 -18.29 31.27
CA HIS A 469 14.09 -19.35 30.99
C HIS A 469 12.93 -19.34 31.98
N LYS A 470 13.21 -19.04 33.27
CA LYS A 470 12.17 -18.84 34.31
C LYS A 470 11.32 -17.58 34.02
N CYS A 471 11.92 -16.46 33.58
CA CYS A 471 11.17 -15.29 33.16
C CYS A 471 10.28 -15.59 31.95
N PHE A 472 10.73 -16.40 31.01
CA PHE A 472 9.97 -16.74 29.81
C PHE A 472 8.88 -17.80 30.06
N LEU A 473 9.08 -18.71 30.99
CA LEU A 473 8.06 -19.66 31.46
C LEU A 473 6.95 -18.94 32.24
N THR A 474 7.28 -17.86 32.96
CA THR A 474 6.26 -17.00 33.58
C THR A 474 5.48 -16.20 32.52
N SER A 475 6.10 -15.83 31.39
CA SER A 475 5.38 -15.25 30.25
C SER A 475 4.53 -16.27 29.49
N ASN A 476 4.91 -17.57 29.50
CA ASN A 476 4.05 -18.64 28.96
C ASN A 476 2.80 -18.87 29.83
N ILE A 477 2.87 -18.59 31.13
CA ILE A 477 1.68 -18.57 32.01
C ILE A 477 0.80 -17.34 31.63
N PHE A 478 1.41 -16.21 31.26
CA PHE A 478 0.69 -15.05 30.74
C PHE A 478 0.03 -15.35 29.39
N PHE A 479 0.72 -16.06 28.49
CA PHE A 479 0.15 -16.51 27.21
C PHE A 479 -0.95 -17.57 27.40
N LYS A 480 -0.80 -18.51 28.34
CA LYS A 480 -1.88 -19.46 28.68
C LYS A 480 -3.11 -18.75 29.25
N ASN A 481 -2.92 -17.70 30.05
CA ASN A 481 -4.02 -16.93 30.62
C ASN A 481 -4.66 -15.93 29.62
N VAL A 482 -3.92 -15.52 28.59
CA VAL A 482 -4.45 -14.66 27.52
C VAL A 482 -5.21 -15.47 26.46
N PHE A 483 -4.88 -16.77 26.28
CA PHE A 483 -5.59 -17.67 25.36
C PHE A 483 -6.67 -18.54 26.02
N MET A 484 -6.80 -18.53 27.35
CA MET A 484 -7.99 -19.03 28.03
C MET A 484 -9.04 -17.91 28.07
N ILE A 485 -9.66 -17.66 26.95
CA ILE A 485 -10.91 -16.92 26.86
C ILE A 485 -11.96 -17.76 27.60
N PRO A 486 -12.53 -17.31 28.71
CA PRO A 486 -13.71 -17.96 29.28
C PRO A 486 -14.82 -17.82 28.25
N HIS A 487 -15.54 -18.89 28.05
CA HIS A 487 -16.73 -19.04 27.22
C HIS A 487 -17.46 -17.71 26.91
N PHE A 488 -17.40 -17.27 25.67
CA PHE A 488 -18.34 -16.33 25.07
C PHE A 488 -19.69 -17.06 24.81
N HIS A 489 -20.36 -17.45 25.89
CA HIS A 489 -21.79 -17.73 25.89
C HIS A 489 -22.43 -16.80 26.92
N HIS A 490 -23.02 -15.77 26.47
CA HIS A 490 -23.86 -14.75 27.06
C HIS A 490 -23.35 -13.33 26.73
N ILE A 491 -23.75 -12.82 25.62
CA ILE A 491 -24.16 -11.43 25.38
C ILE A 491 -24.73 -11.43 23.95
N ILE A 492 -25.94 -11.91 23.79
CA ILE A 492 -26.92 -11.43 22.83
C ILE A 492 -28.25 -11.44 23.59
N THR A 493 -28.50 -10.38 24.33
CA THR A 493 -29.84 -9.95 24.66
C THR A 493 -29.90 -8.45 24.46
N ILE A 494 -30.49 -8.10 23.34
CA ILE A 494 -30.96 -6.76 23.03
C ILE A 494 -32.06 -6.48 24.01
N GLN A 495 -31.84 -5.55 24.95
CA GLN A 495 -32.94 -4.89 25.68
C GLN A 495 -32.98 -3.43 25.25
N GLY A 496 -34.16 -3.05 24.79
CA GLY A 496 -34.54 -1.71 24.38
C GLY A 496 -34.61 -0.71 25.56
N PRO A 497 -34.93 0.56 25.27
CA PRO A 497 -34.62 1.70 26.13
C PRO A 497 -35.59 1.77 27.32
N SER A 498 -35.07 1.85 28.53
CA SER A 498 -35.82 2.29 29.70
C SER A 498 -35.49 3.73 30.09
N LYS A 499 -36.55 4.46 30.32
CA LYS A 499 -36.73 5.86 30.64
C LYS A 499 -35.88 6.39 31.81
N SER A 500 -35.56 7.67 31.65
CA SER A 500 -35.53 8.75 32.63
C SER A 500 -34.74 8.63 33.93
N LEU A 501 -33.82 9.58 34.08
CA LEU A 501 -33.70 10.33 35.35
C LEU A 501 -33.10 11.71 35.05
N GLU A 502 -33.96 12.72 35.25
CA GLU A 502 -33.62 14.13 35.37
C GLU A 502 -32.75 14.34 36.61
N HIS A 503 -31.60 14.97 36.46
CA HIS A 503 -31.02 15.79 37.51
C HIS A 503 -30.48 17.10 36.95
N THR A 504 -31.24 18.14 37.19
CA THR A 504 -30.90 19.54 37.04
C THR A 504 -29.64 19.91 37.84
N GLN A 505 -28.59 20.35 37.15
CA GLN A 505 -27.65 21.29 37.75
C GLN A 505 -27.48 22.49 36.83
N LYS A 506 -27.99 23.63 37.29
CA LYS A 506 -27.77 24.96 36.73
C LYS A 506 -26.28 25.32 36.93
N ARG A 507 -25.58 25.68 35.87
CA ARG A 507 -24.39 26.52 35.91
C ARG A 507 -24.66 27.84 35.21
N PRO A 508 -24.03 28.94 35.66
CA PRO A 508 -24.37 30.28 35.18
C PRO A 508 -23.79 30.54 33.81
N THR A 509 -24.57 31.17 32.97
CA THR A 509 -24.21 31.66 31.64
C THR A 509 -23.29 32.90 31.78
N PRO A 510 -22.17 32.95 31.05
CA PRO A 510 -21.57 34.23 30.71
C PRO A 510 -22.30 34.83 29.50
N ASN A 511 -22.82 36.01 29.70
CA ASN A 511 -23.34 36.86 28.63
C ASN A 511 -22.18 37.27 27.70
N HIS A 512 -22.10 36.64 26.57
CA HIS A 512 -21.48 37.22 25.38
C HIS A 512 -22.49 37.05 24.25
N THR A 513 -23.12 38.17 23.89
CA THR A 513 -23.88 38.32 22.67
C THR A 513 -22.95 38.17 21.47
N PHE A 514 -22.78 36.95 20.99
CA PHE A 514 -22.39 36.71 19.61
C PHE A 514 -23.66 36.69 18.78
N ASN A 515 -23.70 37.52 17.76
CA ASN A 515 -24.74 37.49 16.73
C ASN A 515 -24.93 36.07 16.25
N GLU A 516 -26.10 35.49 16.46
CA GLU A 516 -26.43 34.21 15.83
C GLU A 516 -26.28 34.36 14.33
N PRO A 517 -25.62 33.41 13.65
CA PRO A 517 -25.52 33.48 12.19
C PRO A 517 -26.94 33.47 11.61
N ILE A 518 -27.20 34.39 10.68
CA ILE A 518 -28.46 34.65 10.00
C ILE A 518 -29.08 33.38 9.33
N PHE A 519 -28.34 32.30 9.32
CA PHE A 519 -28.69 31.02 8.68
C PHE A 519 -29.68 30.14 9.45
N THR A 520 -30.08 30.48 10.70
CA THR A 520 -30.99 29.65 11.50
C THR A 520 -32.45 29.67 11.01
N ASN A 521 -32.82 30.60 10.15
CA ASN A 521 -34.20 30.72 9.64
C ASN A 521 -34.49 29.99 8.30
N ILE A 522 -33.50 29.48 7.62
CA ILE A 522 -33.66 28.68 6.38
C ILE A 522 -34.13 27.24 6.67
N ASN A 523 -34.20 26.84 7.95
CA ASN A 523 -34.44 25.44 8.39
C ASN A 523 -35.91 25.04 8.53
N LYS A 524 -36.87 25.72 7.94
CA LYS A 524 -38.31 25.39 8.13
C LYS A 524 -38.90 24.43 7.10
N GLU A 525 -38.21 24.04 6.10
CA GLU A 525 -38.67 22.96 5.21
C GLU A 525 -38.09 21.62 5.67
N LYS A 526 -38.95 20.60 5.76
CA LYS A 526 -38.58 19.21 6.07
C LYS A 526 -37.76 18.60 4.94
N GLU A 527 -36.61 19.18 4.62
CA GLU A 527 -35.63 18.54 3.77
C GLU A 527 -34.87 17.48 4.57
N PHE A 528 -34.92 16.27 4.09
CA PHE A 528 -34.19 15.15 4.66
C PHE A 528 -32.69 15.51 4.76
N LYS A 529 -32.22 15.77 5.98
CA LYS A 529 -30.77 15.94 6.25
C LYS A 529 -30.08 14.58 6.14
N LEU A 530 -29.83 14.14 4.95
CA LEU A 530 -28.95 13.01 4.70
C LEU A 530 -27.49 13.50 4.85
N ASN A 531 -26.90 13.22 6.00
CA ASN A 531 -25.47 13.41 6.23
C ASN A 531 -24.72 12.18 5.72
N ASP A 532 -24.17 12.26 4.52
CA ASP A 532 -23.35 11.18 3.95
C ASP A 532 -21.91 11.28 4.43
N SER A 533 -21.66 10.60 5.53
CA SER A 533 -20.34 10.39 6.12
C SER A 533 -20.10 8.90 6.33
N PRO A 534 -18.84 8.48 6.49
CA PRO A 534 -18.54 7.10 6.88
C PRO A 534 -19.32 6.67 8.12
N LYS A 535 -19.66 5.38 8.19
CA LYS A 535 -20.34 4.77 9.34
C LYS A 535 -19.36 3.88 10.11
N PHE A 536 -19.57 3.77 11.42
CA PHE A 536 -18.76 2.91 12.27
C PHE A 536 -18.81 1.45 11.79
N GLY A 537 -17.65 0.84 11.55
CA GLY A 537 -17.55 -0.53 11.05
C GLY A 537 -17.99 -0.74 9.59
N GLN A 538 -18.06 0.30 8.78
CA GLN A 538 -18.47 0.25 7.38
C GLN A 538 -17.59 -0.71 6.55
N LEU A 539 -18.22 -1.52 5.68
CA LEU A 539 -17.56 -2.54 4.85
C LEU A 539 -17.38 -2.11 3.38
N GLY A 540 -18.15 -1.16 2.90
CA GLY A 540 -18.19 -0.77 1.49
C GLY A 540 -18.12 0.74 1.30
N PHE A 541 -18.37 1.18 0.07
CA PHE A 541 -18.42 2.59 -0.29
C PHE A 541 -19.53 3.36 0.45
N GLN A 542 -19.39 4.67 0.49
CA GLN A 542 -20.46 5.58 0.91
C GLN A 542 -21.60 5.56 -0.14
N SER A 543 -22.80 6.02 0.26
CA SER A 543 -23.91 6.16 -0.67
C SER A 543 -23.60 7.25 -1.71
N MET A 544 -23.55 6.90 -2.98
CA MET A 544 -23.23 7.89 -4.02
C MET A 544 -24.43 8.82 -4.28
N ALA A 545 -24.12 10.09 -4.48
CA ALA A 545 -25.09 11.14 -4.80
C ALA A 545 -25.02 11.59 -6.25
N THR A 546 -24.15 11.01 -7.06
CA THR A 546 -23.95 11.34 -8.47
C THR A 546 -24.09 10.11 -9.36
N PRO A 547 -24.55 10.26 -10.62
CA PRO A 547 -24.61 9.15 -11.57
C PRO A 547 -23.23 8.52 -11.83
N GLN A 548 -22.17 9.34 -11.84
CA GLN A 548 -20.79 8.91 -12.03
C GLN A 548 -20.35 7.97 -10.89
N GLY A 549 -20.59 8.40 -9.64
CA GLY A 549 -20.26 7.58 -8.48
C GLY A 549 -21.04 6.26 -8.45
N GLU A 550 -22.34 6.28 -8.80
CA GLU A 550 -23.14 5.05 -8.90
C GLU A 550 -22.58 4.09 -9.98
N ALA A 551 -22.16 4.62 -11.11
CA ALA A 551 -21.56 3.82 -12.19
C ALA A 551 -20.21 3.21 -11.76
N ILE A 552 -19.37 3.95 -11.03
CA ILE A 552 -18.11 3.46 -10.48
C ILE A 552 -18.37 2.30 -9.51
N ILE A 553 -19.32 2.44 -8.59
CA ILE A 553 -19.67 1.35 -7.64
C ILE A 553 -20.21 0.11 -8.37
N SER A 554 -21.09 0.33 -9.33
CA SER A 554 -21.66 -0.78 -10.11
C SER A 554 -20.56 -1.55 -10.86
N PHE A 555 -19.63 -0.84 -11.47
CA PHE A 555 -18.49 -1.44 -12.15
C PHE A 555 -17.53 -2.11 -11.17
N TYR A 556 -17.27 -1.51 -9.99
CA TYR A 556 -16.48 -2.15 -8.93
C TYR A 556 -17.08 -3.50 -8.50
N HIS A 557 -18.38 -3.58 -8.25
CA HIS A 557 -19.04 -4.84 -7.89
C HIS A 557 -18.94 -5.89 -8.98
N PHE A 558 -19.05 -5.48 -10.25
CA PHE A 558 -18.87 -6.37 -11.39
C PHE A 558 -17.45 -6.97 -11.43
N VAL A 559 -16.43 -6.11 -11.30
CA VAL A 559 -15.02 -6.55 -11.25
C VAL A 559 -14.77 -7.42 -10.03
N LEU A 560 -15.26 -7.02 -8.85
CA LEU A 560 -15.11 -7.76 -7.61
C LEU A 560 -15.71 -9.17 -7.73
N MET A 561 -16.88 -9.33 -8.32
CA MET A 561 -17.49 -10.63 -8.55
C MET A 561 -16.58 -11.56 -9.36
N LEU A 562 -16.00 -11.06 -10.45
CA LEU A 562 -15.07 -11.85 -11.27
C LEU A 562 -13.78 -12.19 -10.50
N MET A 563 -13.24 -11.24 -9.74
CA MET A 563 -12.03 -11.45 -8.93
C MET A 563 -12.26 -12.45 -7.79
N VAL A 564 -13.41 -12.43 -7.15
CA VAL A 564 -13.79 -13.43 -6.14
C VAL A 564 -13.92 -14.82 -6.75
N CYS A 565 -14.45 -14.96 -7.99
CA CYS A 565 -14.47 -16.22 -8.70
C CYS A 565 -13.06 -16.76 -8.96
N VAL A 566 -12.11 -15.92 -9.41
CA VAL A 566 -10.72 -16.31 -9.64
C VAL A 566 -10.05 -16.76 -8.33
N LEU A 567 -10.21 -15.96 -7.27
CA LEU A 567 -9.66 -16.28 -5.95
C LEU A 567 -10.26 -17.60 -5.42
N GLY A 568 -11.58 -17.75 -5.51
CA GLY A 568 -12.30 -18.97 -5.10
C GLY A 568 -11.83 -20.21 -5.86
N PHE A 569 -11.56 -20.08 -7.16
CA PHE A 569 -11.01 -21.16 -7.98
C PHE A 569 -9.61 -21.59 -7.49
N VAL A 570 -8.71 -20.63 -7.25
CA VAL A 570 -7.35 -20.93 -6.74
C VAL A 570 -7.43 -21.59 -5.36
N LEU A 571 -8.29 -21.08 -4.46
CA LEU A 571 -8.48 -21.61 -3.11
C LEU A 571 -9.09 -23.02 -3.14
N TYR A 572 -10.06 -23.26 -4.01
CA TYR A 572 -10.66 -24.59 -4.20
C TYR A 572 -9.60 -25.62 -4.58
N TRP A 573 -8.73 -25.30 -5.56
CA TRP A 573 -7.68 -26.21 -5.96
C TRP A 573 -6.63 -26.39 -4.87
N LEU A 574 -6.22 -25.33 -4.19
CA LEU A 574 -5.28 -25.41 -3.06
C LEU A 574 -5.85 -26.31 -1.95
N PHE A 575 -7.11 -26.11 -1.59
CA PHE A 575 -7.82 -26.96 -0.61
C PHE A 575 -7.89 -28.43 -1.05
N LYS A 576 -8.25 -28.67 -2.30
CA LYS A 576 -8.26 -30.03 -2.88
C LYS A 576 -6.88 -30.67 -2.84
N ILE A 577 -5.85 -29.94 -3.26
CA ILE A 577 -4.47 -30.42 -3.23
C ILE A 577 -4.08 -30.80 -1.80
N LEU A 578 -4.37 -29.97 -0.80
CA LEU A 578 -3.98 -30.20 0.60
C LEU A 578 -4.77 -31.36 1.23
N ASN A 579 -6.06 -31.52 0.97
CA ASN A 579 -6.92 -32.51 1.61
C ASN A 579 -6.97 -33.87 0.94
N THR A 580 -6.56 -34.01 -0.32
CA THR A 580 -6.61 -35.29 -1.02
C THR A 580 -5.61 -36.29 -0.42
N LYS A 581 -6.10 -37.29 0.32
CA LYS A 581 -5.26 -38.30 1.00
C LYS A 581 -4.53 -39.25 0.04
N ARG A 582 -5.08 -39.50 -1.15
CA ARG A 582 -4.54 -40.42 -2.16
C ARG A 582 -4.39 -39.71 -3.50
N MET A 583 -3.40 -38.83 -3.64
CA MET A 583 -2.95 -38.44 -4.97
C MET A 583 -1.93 -39.48 -5.45
N TYR A 584 -2.14 -40.04 -6.63
CA TYR A 584 -1.09 -40.79 -7.31
C TYR A 584 0.11 -39.87 -7.48
N PHE A 585 1.22 -40.23 -6.85
CA PHE A 585 2.47 -39.53 -6.99
C PHE A 585 2.94 -39.67 -8.44
N ASN A 586 2.96 -38.57 -9.18
CA ASN A 586 3.45 -38.52 -10.56
C ASN A 586 4.64 -37.57 -10.67
N LYS A 587 5.82 -38.12 -10.49
CA LYS A 587 7.10 -37.40 -10.60
C LYS A 587 7.31 -36.77 -11.99
N LYS A 588 6.74 -37.39 -13.04
CA LYS A 588 6.90 -36.98 -14.43
C LYS A 588 5.88 -35.95 -14.92
N PHE A 589 4.87 -35.59 -14.10
CA PHE A 589 3.90 -34.53 -14.45
C PHE A 589 4.58 -33.16 -14.35
N LYS A 590 5.20 -32.74 -15.45
CA LYS A 590 6.01 -31.51 -15.55
C LYS A 590 5.49 -30.53 -16.60
N GLU A 591 4.64 -30.98 -17.52
CA GLU A 591 4.07 -30.19 -18.60
C GLU A 591 2.75 -30.80 -19.07
N ASP A 592 1.82 -29.96 -19.50
CA ASP A 592 0.55 -30.33 -20.14
C ASP A 592 0.07 -29.14 -20.97
N SER A 593 0.25 -29.23 -22.29
CA SER A 593 -0.01 -28.13 -23.21
C SER A 593 -1.49 -27.69 -23.21
N ASN A 594 -2.43 -28.60 -22.98
CA ASN A 594 -3.85 -28.22 -22.91
C ASN A 594 -4.15 -27.44 -21.64
N LEU A 595 -3.62 -27.89 -20.49
CA LEU A 595 -3.78 -27.20 -19.24
C LEU A 595 -3.12 -25.81 -19.30
N GLU A 596 -1.92 -25.70 -19.85
CA GLU A 596 -1.20 -24.45 -20.05
C GLU A 596 -1.97 -23.48 -20.94
N PHE A 597 -2.54 -23.98 -22.04
CA PHE A 597 -3.38 -23.20 -22.93
C PHE A 597 -4.62 -22.65 -22.21
N PHE A 598 -5.35 -23.48 -21.47
CA PHE A 598 -6.58 -23.05 -20.80
C PHE A 598 -6.31 -22.05 -19.67
N TYR A 599 -5.31 -22.25 -18.83
CA TYR A 599 -5.04 -21.31 -17.76
C TYR A 599 -4.37 -19.99 -18.24
N THR A 600 -3.95 -19.94 -19.50
CA THR A 600 -3.53 -18.68 -20.16
C THR A 600 -4.73 -18.00 -20.83
N LEU A 601 -5.56 -18.73 -21.56
CA LEU A 601 -6.69 -18.20 -22.31
C LEU A 601 -7.82 -17.66 -21.43
N ILE A 602 -8.18 -18.38 -20.35
CA ILE A 602 -9.31 -18.00 -19.49
C ILE A 602 -9.06 -16.62 -18.82
N PRO A 603 -7.91 -16.32 -18.22
CA PRO A 603 -7.62 -14.97 -17.72
C PRO A 603 -7.68 -13.88 -18.81
N ILE A 604 -7.21 -14.16 -20.02
CA ILE A 604 -7.32 -13.20 -21.14
C ILE A 604 -8.77 -12.86 -21.42
N ILE A 605 -9.65 -13.87 -21.48
CA ILE A 605 -11.09 -13.66 -21.69
C ILE A 605 -11.68 -12.82 -20.56
N ILE A 606 -11.37 -13.14 -19.30
CA ILE A 606 -11.86 -12.39 -18.13
C ILE A 606 -11.41 -10.90 -18.21
N LEU A 607 -10.16 -10.66 -18.53
CA LEU A 607 -9.63 -9.29 -18.65
C LEU A 607 -10.27 -8.54 -19.83
N THR A 608 -10.55 -9.20 -20.94
CA THR A 608 -11.29 -8.60 -22.07
C THR A 608 -12.71 -8.21 -21.68
N ILE A 609 -13.39 -9.07 -20.91
CA ILE A 609 -14.74 -8.79 -20.37
C ILE A 609 -14.72 -7.58 -19.42
N ILE A 610 -13.66 -7.40 -18.61
CA ILE A 610 -13.48 -6.23 -17.73
C ILE A 610 -13.12 -4.99 -18.54
N GLY A 611 -12.28 -5.13 -19.55
CA GLY A 611 -11.71 -4.02 -20.32
C GLY A 611 -12.77 -3.17 -21.03
N TYR A 612 -13.77 -3.81 -21.62
CA TYR A 612 -14.82 -3.09 -22.37
C TYR A 612 -15.61 -2.10 -21.47
N PRO A 613 -16.25 -2.50 -20.36
CA PRO A 613 -16.95 -1.56 -19.50
C PRO A 613 -16.00 -0.57 -18.81
N SER A 614 -14.76 -0.95 -18.52
CA SER A 614 -13.74 -0.07 -17.95
C SER A 614 -13.48 1.14 -18.85
N LEU A 615 -13.18 0.88 -20.13
CA LEU A 615 -12.89 1.95 -21.09
C LEU A 615 -14.14 2.77 -21.39
N SER A 616 -15.30 2.14 -21.54
CA SER A 616 -16.56 2.84 -21.76
C SER A 616 -16.89 3.81 -20.63
N LEU A 617 -16.72 3.38 -19.38
CA LEU A 617 -16.94 4.23 -18.21
C LEU A 617 -15.90 5.37 -18.13
N LEU A 618 -14.64 5.09 -18.44
CA LEU A 618 -13.58 6.10 -18.44
C LEU A 618 -13.90 7.26 -19.38
N PHE A 619 -14.29 6.97 -20.62
CA PHE A 619 -14.67 8.01 -21.58
C PHE A 619 -15.97 8.73 -21.19
N LEU A 620 -16.92 8.04 -20.55
CA LEU A 620 -18.13 8.64 -20.02
C LEU A 620 -17.83 9.68 -18.91
N LEU A 621 -16.91 9.35 -18.01
CA LEU A 621 -16.50 10.24 -16.91
C LEU A 621 -15.77 11.50 -17.40
N ASP A 622 -15.11 11.44 -18.54
CA ASP A 622 -14.36 12.56 -19.12
C ASP A 622 -15.24 13.49 -20.02
N ASN A 623 -16.52 13.23 -20.10
CA ASN A 623 -17.41 14.00 -20.98
C ASN A 623 -17.95 15.26 -20.29
N TYR A 624 -17.39 16.44 -20.63
CA TYR A 624 -17.69 17.76 -20.05
C TYR A 624 -18.74 18.56 -20.87
N ILE A 625 -19.93 18.01 -21.10
CA ILE A 625 -20.93 18.66 -21.92
C ILE A 625 -21.70 19.74 -21.13
N ASN A 626 -21.60 21.01 -21.56
CA ASN A 626 -22.41 22.19 -21.18
C ASN A 626 -22.68 22.32 -19.66
N PRO A 627 -21.67 22.66 -18.82
CA PRO A 627 -21.91 22.99 -17.43
C PRO A 627 -22.70 24.29 -17.29
N LEU A 628 -23.66 24.30 -16.39
CA LEU A 628 -24.44 25.50 -16.04
C LEU A 628 -23.76 26.32 -14.95
N LEU A 629 -23.00 25.66 -14.07
CA LEU A 629 -22.23 26.28 -13.00
C LEU A 629 -20.76 25.91 -13.14
N THR A 630 -19.89 26.91 -13.01
CA THR A 630 -18.44 26.72 -12.96
C THR A 630 -17.91 27.19 -11.62
N LEU A 631 -17.06 26.38 -11.02
CA LEU A 631 -16.42 26.62 -9.73
C LEU A 631 -14.91 26.41 -9.92
N LYS A 632 -14.10 27.23 -9.30
CA LYS A 632 -12.66 27.01 -9.16
C LYS A 632 -12.34 26.72 -7.72
N VAL A 633 -11.46 25.74 -7.48
CA VAL A 633 -10.98 25.33 -6.16
C VAL A 633 -9.48 25.44 -6.15
N ILE A 634 -8.95 26.10 -5.14
CA ILE A 634 -7.51 26.29 -4.96
C ILE A 634 -7.12 25.67 -3.60
N GLY A 635 -6.18 24.73 -3.64
CA GLY A 635 -5.61 24.14 -2.43
C GLY A 635 -4.48 25.00 -1.87
N HIS A 636 -4.48 25.18 -0.57
CA HIS A 636 -3.43 25.84 0.21
C HIS A 636 -2.99 24.98 1.40
N GLN A 637 -1.87 25.24 1.96
CA GLN A 637 -1.43 24.66 3.24
C GLN A 637 -2.04 25.48 4.40
N TRP A 638 -3.12 25.11 5.06
CA TRP A 638 -3.92 23.87 4.95
C TRP A 638 -5.39 24.27 5.00
N TYR A 639 -5.93 24.75 3.87
CA TYR A 639 -7.31 25.19 3.69
C TYR A 639 -7.67 25.18 2.20
N TRP A 640 -8.92 25.43 1.87
CA TRP A 640 -9.42 25.48 0.52
C TRP A 640 -10.03 26.85 0.21
N ASP A 641 -9.66 27.44 -0.95
CA ASP A 641 -10.33 28.60 -1.51
C ASP A 641 -11.32 28.17 -2.59
N TYR A 642 -12.47 28.82 -2.59
CA TYR A 642 -13.55 28.59 -3.56
C TYR A 642 -13.88 29.86 -4.29
N GLU A 643 -13.90 29.81 -5.62
CA GLU A 643 -14.27 30.90 -6.51
C GLU A 643 -15.47 30.46 -7.37
N ILE A 644 -16.64 31.10 -7.25
CA ILE A 644 -17.86 30.75 -7.98
C ILE A 644 -18.25 31.89 -8.88
N GLY A 645 -18.45 31.62 -10.16
CA GLY A 645 -18.87 32.62 -11.16
C GLY A 645 -17.75 33.08 -12.09
N LYS A 646 -18.06 34.03 -13.02
CA LYS A 646 -17.08 34.63 -13.91
C LYS A 646 -16.53 35.91 -13.27
N LYS A 647 -15.27 36.22 -13.57
CA LYS A 647 -14.56 37.41 -13.11
C LYS A 647 -15.31 38.69 -13.49
N SER A 648 -16.17 39.18 -12.61
CA SER A 648 -16.97 40.38 -12.70
C SER A 648 -17.46 40.74 -11.29
N SER A 649 -18.18 41.81 -11.11
CA SER A 649 -18.84 42.22 -9.86
C SER A 649 -19.72 41.13 -9.19
N ASP A 650 -19.91 39.98 -9.82
CA ASP A 650 -20.77 38.88 -9.38
C ASP A 650 -20.01 37.63 -8.94
N GLN A 651 -18.69 37.68 -8.76
CA GLN A 651 -17.88 36.54 -8.29
C GLN A 651 -18.02 36.38 -6.75
N ILE A 652 -18.19 35.16 -6.33
CA ILE A 652 -18.20 34.80 -4.90
C ILE A 652 -16.86 34.12 -4.60
N GLU A 653 -16.13 34.65 -3.63
CA GLU A 653 -14.85 34.10 -3.17
C GLU A 653 -14.89 33.92 -1.67
N PHE A 654 -14.44 32.76 -1.18
CA PHE A 654 -14.30 32.52 0.25
C PHE A 654 -13.30 31.42 0.55
N SER A 655 -12.72 31.48 1.74
CA SER A 655 -11.79 30.46 2.29
C SER A 655 -12.50 29.57 3.30
N SER A 656 -12.21 28.28 3.27
CA SER A 656 -12.81 27.26 4.11
C SER A 656 -11.74 26.59 4.97
N TYR A 657 -11.76 26.84 6.27
CA TYR A 657 -10.85 26.30 7.28
C TYR A 657 -11.55 25.24 8.13
N MET A 658 -10.79 24.27 8.63
CA MET A 658 -11.32 23.30 9.59
C MET A 658 -11.71 23.99 10.91
N VAL A 659 -12.86 23.60 11.47
CA VAL A 659 -13.26 24.02 12.80
C VAL A 659 -12.48 23.22 13.86
N PRO A 660 -11.78 23.87 14.81
CA PRO A 660 -11.08 23.19 15.90
C PRO A 660 -12.03 22.34 16.75
N THR A 661 -11.50 21.27 17.36
CA THR A 661 -12.34 20.34 18.14
C THR A 661 -13.02 21.01 19.32
N GLU A 662 -12.38 22.00 19.92
CA GLU A 662 -12.87 22.76 21.08
C GLU A 662 -14.04 23.69 20.75
N GLU A 663 -14.19 24.07 19.47
CA GLU A 663 -15.22 24.99 18.98
C GLU A 663 -16.43 24.25 18.38
N LEU A 664 -16.37 22.91 18.32
CA LEU A 664 -17.45 22.11 17.74
C LEU A 664 -18.72 22.17 18.59
N LEU A 665 -19.85 22.44 17.94
CA LEU A 665 -21.16 22.37 18.53
C LEU A 665 -21.66 20.93 18.65
N LEU A 666 -22.59 20.68 19.55
CA LEU A 666 -23.20 19.36 19.73
C LEU A 666 -23.84 18.86 18.42
N GLY A 667 -23.39 17.71 17.95
CA GLY A 667 -23.85 17.08 16.71
C GLY A 667 -22.98 17.35 15.48
N GLN A 668 -22.01 18.26 15.57
CA GLN A 668 -20.99 18.47 14.53
C GLN A 668 -19.94 17.34 14.54
N LYS A 669 -19.29 17.14 13.40
CA LYS A 669 -18.38 16.02 13.18
C LYS A 669 -16.92 16.46 13.23
N ARG A 670 -16.18 15.95 14.20
CA ARG A 670 -14.74 16.18 14.30
C ARG A 670 -14.01 15.85 12.99
N LEU A 671 -13.10 16.72 12.56
CA LEU A 671 -12.29 16.64 11.33
C LEU A 671 -13.09 16.71 10.02
N TYR A 672 -14.35 17.15 10.04
CA TYR A 672 -15.18 17.34 8.85
C TYR A 672 -15.83 18.71 8.78
N GLU A 673 -16.03 19.36 9.94
CA GLU A 673 -16.67 20.66 9.97
C GLU A 673 -15.68 21.76 9.56
N VAL A 674 -16.23 22.74 8.83
CA VAL A 674 -15.48 23.86 8.26
C VAL A 674 -16.12 25.19 8.65
N SER A 675 -15.30 26.26 8.63
CA SER A 675 -15.75 27.63 8.92
C SER A 675 -16.83 28.09 7.94
N GLN A 676 -16.66 27.73 6.66
CA GLN A 676 -17.61 28.07 5.60
C GLN A 676 -17.86 26.87 4.70
N GLU A 677 -19.12 26.41 4.61
CA GLU A 677 -19.56 25.27 3.79
C GLU A 677 -19.68 25.68 2.32
N LEU A 678 -19.28 24.79 1.42
CA LEU A 678 -19.50 24.99 -0.03
C LEU A 678 -20.93 24.58 -0.41
N PHE A 679 -21.78 25.54 -0.75
CA PHE A 679 -23.12 25.26 -1.24
C PHE A 679 -23.09 24.97 -2.74
N LEU A 680 -23.75 23.89 -3.17
CA LEU A 680 -23.91 23.52 -4.57
C LEU A 680 -25.37 23.17 -4.88
N PRO A 681 -25.88 23.54 -6.08
CA PRO A 681 -27.25 23.22 -6.46
C PRO A 681 -27.39 21.76 -6.89
N THR A 682 -28.49 21.11 -6.50
CA THR A 682 -28.89 19.80 -7.03
C THR A 682 -29.58 19.96 -8.40
N GLY A 683 -29.55 18.90 -9.22
CA GLY A 683 -30.22 18.91 -10.52
C GLY A 683 -29.50 19.71 -11.61
N VAL A 684 -28.29 20.18 -11.34
CA VAL A 684 -27.52 21.04 -12.25
C VAL A 684 -26.17 20.41 -12.59
N LYS A 685 -25.70 20.54 -13.82
CA LYS A 685 -24.34 20.15 -14.20
C LYS A 685 -23.35 21.18 -13.73
N ILE A 686 -22.41 20.73 -12.91
CA ILE A 686 -21.36 21.54 -12.28
C ILE A 686 -20.01 21.13 -12.88
N LYS A 687 -19.21 22.11 -13.23
CA LYS A 687 -17.80 21.91 -13.59
C LYS A 687 -16.93 22.55 -12.53
N ILE A 688 -15.97 21.80 -12.02
CA ILE A 688 -14.96 22.28 -11.08
C ILE A 688 -13.60 22.28 -11.76
N GLY A 689 -12.91 23.43 -11.72
CA GLY A 689 -11.50 23.56 -12.03
C GLY A 689 -10.70 23.54 -10.74
N ILE A 690 -9.74 22.65 -10.60
CA ILE A 690 -8.98 22.41 -9.37
C ILE A 690 -7.51 22.69 -9.63
N SER A 691 -6.90 23.49 -8.76
CA SER A 691 -5.48 23.84 -8.80
C SER A 691 -4.93 23.99 -7.39
N SER A 692 -3.65 24.24 -7.24
CA SER A 692 -3.01 24.54 -5.99
C SER A 692 -2.13 25.79 -6.11
N ALA A 693 -1.98 26.51 -4.99
CA ALA A 693 -1.11 27.68 -4.92
C ALA A 693 0.31 27.34 -4.38
N ASP A 694 0.47 26.22 -3.71
CA ASP A 694 1.72 25.86 -3.01
C ASP A 694 2.20 24.43 -3.31
N VAL A 695 1.70 23.42 -2.61
CA VAL A 695 2.06 22.02 -2.80
C VAL A 695 0.93 21.24 -3.48
N ILE A 696 1.16 19.96 -3.79
CA ILE A 696 0.08 19.11 -4.32
C ILE A 696 -0.90 18.81 -3.18
N HIS A 697 -2.20 19.00 -3.44
CA HIS A 697 -3.32 18.54 -2.63
C HIS A 697 -4.22 17.63 -3.46
N SER A 698 -5.26 17.05 -2.88
CA SER A 698 -6.26 16.28 -3.63
C SER A 698 -7.65 16.58 -3.11
N TRP A 699 -8.47 17.23 -3.94
CA TRP A 699 -9.84 17.53 -3.60
C TRP A 699 -10.70 16.28 -3.76
N THR A 700 -11.18 15.73 -2.65
CA THR A 700 -11.85 14.42 -2.63
C THR A 700 -13.14 14.50 -1.85
N VAL A 701 -14.26 14.14 -2.50
CA VAL A 701 -15.57 13.93 -1.86
C VAL A 701 -16.10 12.56 -2.27
N ASN A 702 -15.93 11.58 -1.40
CA ASN A 702 -16.20 10.18 -1.71
C ASN A 702 -17.65 9.92 -2.13
N ALA A 703 -18.64 10.54 -1.44
CA ALA A 703 -20.05 10.38 -1.74
C ALA A 703 -20.46 11.01 -3.10
N LEU A 704 -19.66 11.89 -3.67
CA LEU A 704 -19.84 12.42 -5.02
C LEU A 704 -19.08 11.60 -6.08
N GLY A 705 -18.22 10.67 -5.67
CA GLY A 705 -17.37 9.91 -6.57
C GLY A 705 -16.33 10.77 -7.28
N VAL A 706 -15.84 11.82 -6.61
CA VAL A 706 -14.88 12.79 -7.14
C VAL A 706 -13.59 12.72 -6.34
N LYS A 707 -12.47 12.60 -7.05
CA LYS A 707 -11.11 12.76 -6.53
C LYS A 707 -10.23 13.29 -7.67
N VAL A 708 -9.65 14.47 -7.46
CA VAL A 708 -8.78 15.13 -8.42
C VAL A 708 -7.65 15.82 -7.68
N ASP A 709 -6.44 15.64 -8.14
CA ASP A 709 -5.28 16.28 -7.55
C ASP A 709 -5.22 17.76 -7.95
N ALA A 710 -5.05 18.60 -6.94
CA ALA A 710 -4.76 20.02 -7.08
C ALA A 710 -3.25 20.18 -7.25
N VAL A 711 -2.83 20.43 -8.49
CA VAL A 711 -1.43 20.48 -8.87
C VAL A 711 -1.03 21.92 -9.17
N PRO A 712 0.05 22.46 -8.57
CA PRO A 712 0.54 23.79 -8.87
C PRO A 712 0.88 23.94 -10.37
N GLY A 713 0.43 25.04 -10.98
CA GLY A 713 0.63 25.31 -12.41
C GLY A 713 -0.33 24.58 -13.37
N HIS A 714 -1.17 23.66 -12.88
CA HIS A 714 -2.18 22.96 -13.66
C HIS A 714 -3.60 23.32 -13.20
N LEU A 715 -4.55 23.32 -14.13
CA LEU A 715 -5.98 23.44 -13.82
C LEU A 715 -6.70 22.17 -14.23
N ASN A 716 -6.84 21.25 -13.30
CA ASN A 716 -7.53 19.99 -13.52
C ASN A 716 -9.04 20.19 -13.49
N ASN A 717 -9.76 19.57 -14.41
CA ASN A 717 -11.19 19.74 -14.54
C ASN A 717 -11.93 18.45 -14.22
N VAL A 718 -13.07 18.59 -13.55
CA VAL A 718 -14.05 17.51 -13.36
C VAL A 718 -15.45 18.08 -13.48
N SER A 719 -16.40 17.30 -14.01
CA SER A 719 -17.81 17.69 -14.01
C SER A 719 -18.67 16.57 -13.46
N PHE A 720 -19.71 16.96 -12.74
CA PHE A 720 -20.64 16.04 -12.12
C PHE A 720 -22.03 16.67 -11.96
N PHE A 721 -22.96 15.83 -11.53
CA PHE A 721 -24.36 16.18 -11.35
C PHE A 721 -24.83 15.59 -10.02
N ILE A 722 -25.25 16.44 -9.08
CA ILE A 722 -25.72 16.00 -7.75
C ILE A 722 -27.22 15.71 -7.85
N LYS A 723 -27.63 14.48 -7.48
CA LYS A 723 -29.00 14.00 -7.59
C LYS A 723 -29.87 14.36 -6.38
N ARG A 724 -29.29 14.51 -5.20
CA ARG A 724 -30.02 14.64 -3.93
C ARG A 724 -29.38 15.67 -3.02
N CYS A 725 -30.23 16.40 -2.28
CA CYS A 725 -29.79 17.30 -1.22
C CYS A 725 -29.14 16.55 -0.06
N GLY A 726 -28.17 17.18 0.60
CA GLY A 726 -27.47 16.63 1.75
C GLY A 726 -26.12 17.26 2.00
N ASN A 727 -25.46 16.88 3.09
CA ASN A 727 -24.09 17.26 3.39
C ASN A 727 -23.15 16.13 3.00
N TYR A 728 -22.11 16.44 2.23
CA TYR A 728 -21.12 15.50 1.71
C TYR A 728 -19.75 15.89 2.21
N PHE A 729 -19.12 14.97 2.94
CA PHE A 729 -17.84 15.23 3.58
C PHE A 729 -16.69 14.60 2.78
N GLY A 730 -15.59 15.33 2.73
CA GLY A 730 -14.35 14.92 2.09
C GLY A 730 -13.12 15.28 2.92
N MET A 731 -11.98 14.79 2.48
CA MET A 731 -10.67 15.07 3.08
C MET A 731 -9.64 15.19 1.97
N CYS A 732 -8.57 15.96 2.21
CA CYS A 732 -7.40 15.95 1.33
C CYS A 732 -6.83 14.53 1.22
N SER A 733 -6.55 14.05 0.01
CA SER A 733 -6.08 12.69 -0.24
C SER A 733 -4.61 12.59 -0.64
N GLU A 734 -3.92 13.69 -1.03
CA GLU A 734 -2.47 13.68 -1.30
C GLU A 734 -1.71 14.36 -0.15
N ILE A 735 -0.58 13.77 0.27
CA ILE A 735 0.21 14.31 1.39
C ILE A 735 0.73 15.71 1.08
N CYS A 736 0.31 16.68 1.90
CA CYS A 736 0.59 18.11 1.70
C CYS A 736 1.34 18.77 2.87
N GLY A 737 1.88 17.97 3.80
CA GLY A 737 2.65 18.46 4.94
C GLY A 737 2.06 18.04 6.30
N SER A 738 2.41 18.79 7.35
CA SER A 738 2.08 18.41 8.73
C SER A 738 0.58 18.39 9.02
N LEU A 739 -0.18 19.37 8.52
CA LEU A 739 -1.63 19.45 8.77
C LEU A 739 -2.47 18.80 7.66
N HIS A 740 -1.93 17.80 6.95
CA HIS A 740 -2.64 17.06 5.91
C HIS A 740 -3.98 16.46 6.35
N ALA A 741 -4.12 16.05 7.61
CA ALA A 741 -5.36 15.53 8.17
C ALA A 741 -6.40 16.62 8.53
N PHE A 742 -6.01 17.90 8.48
CA PHE A 742 -6.77 19.02 9.06
C PHE A 742 -7.24 20.03 8.01
N MET A 743 -7.45 19.61 6.78
CA MET A 743 -8.06 20.41 5.70
C MET A 743 -9.23 19.65 5.05
N PRO A 744 -10.35 19.54 5.77
CA PRO A 744 -11.53 18.84 5.29
C PRO A 744 -12.26 19.62 4.18
N ILE A 745 -13.20 18.90 3.54
CA ILE A 745 -14.10 19.44 2.53
C ILE A 745 -15.51 19.16 2.98
N ASN A 746 -16.37 20.19 3.04
CA ASN A 746 -17.78 20.06 3.34
C ASN A 746 -18.61 20.69 2.23
N VAL A 747 -19.32 19.84 1.48
CA VAL A 747 -20.20 20.25 0.38
C VAL A 747 -21.66 20.10 0.82
N LYS A 748 -22.40 21.19 0.81
CA LYS A 748 -23.83 21.22 1.11
C LYS A 748 -24.62 21.34 -0.19
N ALA A 749 -25.19 20.23 -0.62
CA ALA A 749 -26.05 20.22 -1.80
C ALA A 749 -27.48 20.60 -1.42
N VAL A 750 -28.00 21.62 -2.07
CA VAL A 750 -29.30 22.21 -1.82
C VAL A 750 -30.11 22.35 -3.12
N ASN A 751 -31.38 22.63 -3.01
CA ASN A 751 -32.19 22.98 -4.18
C ASN A 751 -31.72 24.30 -4.83
N THR A 752 -32.07 24.52 -6.08
CA THR A 752 -31.62 25.70 -6.85
C THR A 752 -32.06 27.03 -6.22
N GLU A 753 -33.24 27.08 -5.60
CA GLU A 753 -33.76 28.29 -4.97
C GLU A 753 -32.91 28.67 -3.75
N THR A 754 -32.64 27.70 -2.87
CA THR A 754 -31.77 27.90 -1.70
C THR A 754 -30.34 28.29 -2.12
N PHE A 755 -29.84 27.70 -3.20
CA PHE A 755 -28.52 28.06 -3.72
C PHE A 755 -28.48 29.52 -4.20
N ILE A 756 -29.50 29.99 -4.91
CA ILE A 756 -29.60 31.38 -5.38
C ILE A 756 -29.66 32.33 -4.19
N THR A 757 -30.49 32.02 -3.17
CA THR A 757 -30.58 32.82 -1.94
C THR A 757 -29.21 32.92 -1.26
N TRP A 758 -28.53 31.80 -1.05
CA TRP A 758 -27.18 31.77 -0.47
C TRP A 758 -26.21 32.61 -1.31
N SER A 759 -26.23 32.44 -2.64
CA SER A 759 -25.31 33.16 -3.52
C SER A 759 -25.49 34.67 -3.48
N ASN A 760 -26.72 35.15 -3.31
CA ASN A 760 -27.01 36.59 -3.16
C ASN A 760 -26.48 37.12 -1.80
N ILE A 761 -26.65 36.38 -0.72
CA ILE A 761 -26.10 36.76 0.59
C ILE A 761 -24.57 36.86 0.51
N MET A 762 -23.91 35.86 -0.07
CA MET A 762 -22.45 35.87 -0.19
C MET A 762 -21.91 37.00 -1.09
N LYS A 763 -22.70 37.48 -2.07
CA LYS A 763 -22.35 38.63 -2.88
C LYS A 763 -22.51 39.96 -2.17
N GLU A 764 -23.38 40.03 -1.17
CA GLU A 764 -23.56 41.22 -0.34
C GLU A 764 -22.49 41.32 0.78
N GLU A 765 -21.90 40.18 1.18
CA GLU A 765 -20.84 40.12 2.17
C GLU A 765 -19.43 40.36 1.56
N ASN A 766 -19.24 40.09 0.28
CA ASN A 766 -18.01 40.40 -0.48
C ASN A 766 -18.07 41.76 -1.15
#